data_7c6f20bcd8b834819161ba514418a1ea
#
_entry.id   7c6f20bcd8b834819161ba514418a1ea
#
_cell.length_a   1.000
_cell.length_b   1.000
_cell.length_c   1.000
_cell.angle_alpha   90.00
_cell.angle_beta   90.00
_cell.angle_gamma   90.00
#
_symmetry.space_group_name_H-M   'P 1'
#
loop_
_entity.id
_entity.type
_entity.pdbx_description
1 polymer ?
#
loop_
_entity_poly.entity_id
_entity_poly.type
_entity_poly.pdbx_seq_one_letter_code
_entity_poly.pdbx_strand_id
1 'polypeptide(L)'
;MLIDSNAADVQQMPISRRLLLPPPARCRQPRWLPDGSAIIVGEYPPTMIPATTGPWQLRLLGGFAIDDGRRRLTRLHSRAAVLLLARLALRPGRDHGREELAALLWPEADVATGLARLRQTLSTLRATLERRGGLAEARPLLAADRRVLRLVPGALVCDVWPFEQTCAAGDAAAASRLYGGELLPGFADEWVVEERLRLQALADRFGVVAARAAAATVLLQDPPALGDRAPPPVADPSLALPLPAGRWHGDPETLAALSARADAQRVLTLRGPGGIGKTRLALELLHRLSAAGAPFDVLRFVSCVQVQSLSALQDALLLALRPPPGAGDALTRCAQALAGRRTLLVLDNADGLESAALHWLQRALERLPGLHLLSTSRRVLGLAGEADHPVPALALPADGAPWTELARNPAVRLFVERAVASRADFQLHPGNAEAVATLVQRLQGLPLALELAASRVRSLPPAALLALLAQPGSGRWSLLSRSGARAGDDPRHASLLAVVDDSLASLPAHAAALLPWLAAAPAALAADLVAHLAPAAGIGDDAAAARDALDELVAASLIDPACDDGTETWWALREPVRDRVLDRQAATPRSPWWWAVAAWAEDLPQPWPLPRLAPLWPLLAWMARTADDTVPAADICRLALALAPGWAERSPPPAFVATLDRVLVDQAATLPASLRARSHALAAWLALAAGGRDAACRQAALASADWPADPAASARAHGQVAKVRWRAEGDVAGARALLQQAVALARVAGDATTEAEAVNQLATMANEVDADAAAAEAGYRRALALLEGVQPRPLHAMRGVQHNVAIALVYAGRTAEALALIETLIADARASGDQQLLAPLHNALGSALQDLGRLPEAMAATVQSLDLAWAALDTEAVLYALWNLALLAHRQGLAEPAARLLGYADHAWRTQFGPLARSDRRDLLRVRHACRRRLTPPLAEAIWRAGQALSPAEAVAQARRLAAA
;
A
#
# COMPACT_ATOMS: atom_id res chain seq x y z
N MET A 1 -5.65 -35.45 43.14
CA MET A 1 -5.05 -35.89 44.37
C MET A 1 -4.00 -34.86 44.69
N LEU A 2 -4.41 -33.91 45.48
CA LEU A 2 -4.07 -33.70 46.88
C LEU A 2 -2.59 -33.34 47.06
N ILE A 3 -2.32 -32.10 47.36
CA ILE A 3 -2.32 -31.41 48.65
C ILE A 3 -0.88 -31.11 49.08
N ASP A 4 -0.68 -29.85 49.37
CA ASP A 4 -0.04 -29.06 50.43
C ASP A 4 1.49 -28.99 50.54
N SER A 5 1.96 -27.80 50.58
CA SER A 5 2.22 -26.83 51.65
C SER A 5 3.68 -26.73 52.08
N ASN A 6 4.08 -25.54 52.29
CA ASN A 6 4.89 -24.77 53.27
C ASN A 6 6.08 -24.06 52.65
N ALA A 7 6.10 -22.79 52.64
CA ALA A 7 6.32 -21.75 53.69
C ALA A 7 7.68 -21.81 54.41
N ALA A 8 8.32 -20.64 54.44
CA ALA A 8 9.47 -20.17 55.26
C ALA A 8 10.87 -20.60 54.74
N ASP A 9 11.75 -19.69 54.44
CA ASP A 9 12.49 -18.87 55.38
C ASP A 9 13.19 -17.67 54.74
N VAL A 10 13.06 -16.55 55.41
CA VAL A 10 13.79 -15.32 55.25
C VAL A 10 15.08 -15.39 56.02
N GLN A 11 16.22 -14.99 55.47
CA GLN A 11 17.17 -14.14 56.22
C GLN A 11 18.39 -13.73 55.38
N GLN A 12 18.54 -12.40 55.32
CA GLN A 12 19.76 -11.57 55.48
C GLN A 12 20.80 -11.47 54.37
N MET A 13 20.89 -10.27 53.81
CA MET A 13 22.12 -9.48 53.73
C MET A 13 21.89 -8.01 53.35
N PRO A 14 22.85 -7.05 53.53
CA PRO A 14 22.66 -5.90 54.39
C PRO A 14 22.59 -4.53 53.70
N ILE A 15 22.19 -3.59 54.50
CA ILE A 15 21.98 -2.15 54.32
C ILE A 15 23.29 -1.42 53.94
N SER A 16 23.22 -0.55 52.92
CA SER A 16 23.84 0.77 53.01
C SER A 16 23.49 1.68 51.82
N ARG A 17 22.70 2.65 52.05
CA ARG A 17 22.77 4.09 51.81
C ARG A 17 21.38 4.72 51.79
N ARG A 18 21.11 5.35 52.94
CA ARG A 18 19.96 6.26 53.15
C ARG A 18 20.20 7.53 52.29
N LEU A 19 19.19 7.94 51.56
CA LEU A 19 18.94 9.34 51.25
C LEU A 19 17.60 9.71 51.88
N LEU A 20 17.67 10.74 52.69
CA LEU A 20 16.60 11.30 53.52
C LEU A 20 15.46 11.85 52.66
N LEU A 21 14.27 11.38 52.89
CA LEU A 21 13.02 12.04 52.52
C LEU A 21 12.29 12.45 53.82
N PRO A 22 11.66 13.65 53.87
CA PRO A 22 10.94 14.13 55.07
C PRO A 22 9.65 13.35 55.31
N PRO A 23 9.14 13.29 56.54
CA PRO A 23 7.99 12.48 56.92
C PRO A 23 6.66 13.01 56.35
N PRO A 24 5.66 12.17 56.06
CA PRO A 24 4.34 12.61 55.59
C PRO A 24 3.53 13.26 56.71
N ALA A 25 2.91 14.36 56.38
CA ALA A 25 2.00 15.10 57.24
C ALA A 25 0.79 14.23 57.63
N ARG A 26 0.48 14.24 58.90
CA ARG A 26 -0.64 13.50 59.54
C ARG A 26 -1.98 13.89 58.89
N CYS A 27 -2.72 12.97 58.33
CA CYS A 27 -4.14 13.10 57.98
C CYS A 27 -4.95 13.33 59.27
N ARG A 28 -5.62 14.50 59.35
CA ARG A 28 -6.68 14.75 60.32
C ARG A 28 -7.96 14.08 59.82
N GLN A 29 -8.66 13.39 60.73
CA GLN A 29 -9.94 12.72 60.49
C GLN A 29 -11.03 13.72 60.07
N PRO A 30 -11.95 13.39 59.15
CA PRO A 30 -13.06 14.28 58.78
C PRO A 30 -14.09 14.41 59.90
N ARG A 31 -14.51 15.63 60.18
CA ARG A 31 -15.67 15.93 61.10
C ARG A 31 -16.96 15.72 60.27
N TRP A 32 -17.82 14.90 60.80
CA TRP A 32 -19.16 14.62 60.25
C TRP A 32 -20.17 15.66 60.79
N LEU A 33 -21.04 16.20 59.97
CA LEU A 33 -22.20 16.93 60.36
C LEU A 33 -23.39 15.99 60.67
N PRO A 34 -24.39 16.44 61.42
CA PRO A 34 -25.50 15.59 61.87
C PRO A 34 -26.41 15.00 60.76
N ASP A 35 -26.26 15.45 59.53
CA ASP A 35 -27.00 14.98 58.35
C ASP A 35 -26.27 13.95 57.49
N GLY A 36 -25.08 13.53 57.89
CA GLY A 36 -24.34 12.47 57.19
C GLY A 36 -23.56 12.92 55.95
N SER A 37 -23.39 14.22 55.68
CA SER A 37 -22.58 14.71 54.56
C SER A 37 -21.17 15.12 55.00
N ALA A 38 -20.15 14.77 54.22
CA ALA A 38 -18.76 15.15 54.39
C ALA A 38 -18.39 16.27 53.43
N ILE A 39 -18.16 17.48 53.98
CA ILE A 39 -17.60 18.60 53.20
C ILE A 39 -16.10 18.61 53.46
N ILE A 40 -15.29 18.38 52.43
CA ILE A 40 -13.86 18.66 52.46
C ILE A 40 -13.69 20.12 52.00
N VAL A 41 -13.73 21.07 52.95
CA VAL A 41 -13.36 22.47 52.72
C VAL A 41 -11.86 22.58 53.01
N GLY A 42 -11.06 22.72 51.98
CA GLY A 42 -9.67 23.17 52.10
C GLY A 42 -9.66 24.70 51.99
N GLU A 43 -9.56 25.40 53.15
CA GLU A 43 -9.22 26.83 53.17
C GLU A 43 -7.73 26.99 52.77
N TYR A 44 -7.51 27.75 51.69
CA TYR A 44 -6.20 28.27 51.31
C TYR A 44 -6.13 29.76 51.65
N PRO A 45 -4.99 30.24 52.20
CA PRO A 45 -4.81 31.67 52.50
C PRO A 45 -4.68 32.52 51.23
N PRO A 46 -5.09 33.81 51.26
CA PRO A 46 -5.07 34.65 50.07
C PRO A 46 -3.69 35.26 49.87
N THR A 47 -2.91 34.77 48.91
CA THR A 47 -1.77 35.55 48.39
C THR A 47 -1.58 35.30 46.90
N MET A 48 -1.77 36.38 46.14
CA MET A 48 -1.28 36.72 44.82
C MET A 48 -1.41 35.68 43.70
N ILE A 49 -2.48 35.82 42.91
CA ILE A 49 -2.73 35.19 41.65
C ILE A 49 -2.36 36.16 40.52
N PRO A 50 -1.49 35.82 39.55
CA PRO A 50 -1.53 36.52 38.27
C PRO A 50 -2.77 36.06 37.51
N ALA A 51 -3.67 37.02 37.25
CA ALA A 51 -4.87 36.80 36.44
C ALA A 51 -4.54 36.39 35.04
N THR A 52 -5.04 35.19 34.57
CA THR A 52 -5.43 34.93 33.19
C THR A 52 -5.80 33.47 32.97
N THR A 53 -6.90 32.97 33.54
CA THR A 53 -7.68 31.88 32.96
C THR A 53 -9.15 32.09 33.25
N GLY A 54 -9.89 32.50 32.20
CA GLY A 54 -11.36 32.64 32.26
C GLY A 54 -12.02 31.23 32.40
N PRO A 55 -13.36 31.21 32.65
CA PRO A 55 -14.13 29.96 32.65
C PRO A 55 -14.02 29.24 31.31
N TRP A 56 -14.11 27.91 31.30
CA TRP A 56 -14.20 27.12 30.10
C TRP A 56 -15.35 27.59 29.20
N GLN A 57 -15.09 27.77 27.91
CA GLN A 57 -16.09 28.14 26.92
C GLN A 57 -16.54 26.86 26.21
N LEU A 58 -17.79 26.44 26.38
CA LEU A 58 -18.38 25.28 25.71
C LEU A 58 -19.32 25.74 24.60
N ARG A 59 -19.09 25.26 23.43
CA ARG A 59 -19.95 25.46 22.24
C ARG A 59 -20.68 24.19 21.91
N LEU A 60 -22.01 24.24 21.81
CA LEU A 60 -22.90 23.17 21.46
C LEU A 60 -23.75 23.48 20.21
N LEU A 61 -23.98 24.78 19.93
CA LEU A 61 -24.73 25.26 18.77
C LEU A 61 -23.83 25.26 17.51
N GLY A 62 -24.23 24.48 16.51
CA GLY A 62 -23.46 24.32 15.27
C GLY A 62 -22.26 23.38 15.37
N GLY A 63 -22.10 22.67 16.49
CA GLY A 63 -21.04 21.66 16.70
C GLY A 63 -20.43 21.72 18.09
N PHE A 64 -19.69 20.67 18.46
CA PHE A 64 -19.02 20.58 19.76
C PHE A 64 -17.65 21.24 19.71
N ALA A 65 -17.42 22.18 20.66
CA ALA A 65 -16.07 22.66 20.95
C ALA A 65 -16.00 23.11 22.44
N ILE A 66 -14.87 22.84 23.09
CA ILE A 66 -14.57 23.33 24.43
C ILE A 66 -13.20 24.01 24.42
N ASP A 67 -13.11 25.22 25.04
CA ASP A 67 -11.95 26.10 24.97
C ASP A 67 -11.66 26.68 26.37
N ASP A 68 -10.38 26.65 26.77
CA ASP A 68 -9.89 27.25 28.03
C ASP A 68 -9.13 28.57 27.82
N GLY A 69 -9.23 29.17 26.60
CA GLY A 69 -8.49 30.35 26.18
C GLY A 69 -7.06 30.09 25.70
N ARG A 70 -6.51 28.92 25.99
CA ARG A 70 -5.18 28.47 25.50
C ARG A 70 -5.29 27.32 24.53
N ARG A 71 -6.35 26.52 24.67
CA ARG A 71 -6.52 25.27 23.92
C ARG A 71 -7.97 25.04 23.60
N ARG A 72 -8.25 24.82 22.32
CA ARG A 72 -9.57 24.44 21.81
C ARG A 72 -9.62 22.98 21.48
N LEU A 73 -10.57 22.24 22.09
CA LEU A 73 -10.86 20.85 21.79
C LEU A 73 -12.20 20.79 21.04
N THR A 74 -12.20 20.25 19.83
CA THR A 74 -13.41 20.02 19.04
C THR A 74 -13.91 18.59 19.16
N ARG A 75 -13.20 17.75 19.93
CA ARG A 75 -13.55 16.33 20.19
C ARG A 75 -13.09 15.94 21.58
N LEU A 76 -13.89 15.09 22.24
CA LEU A 76 -13.49 14.39 23.46
C LEU A 76 -13.20 12.91 23.13
N HIS A 77 -12.66 12.20 24.11
CA HIS A 77 -12.24 10.80 23.98
C HIS A 77 -13.38 9.82 23.64
N SER A 78 -14.64 10.17 23.90
CA SER A 78 -15.80 9.34 23.54
C SER A 78 -17.04 10.21 23.29
N ARG A 79 -18.00 9.66 22.53
CA ARG A 79 -19.32 10.26 22.32
C ARG A 79 -20.03 10.48 23.66
N ALA A 80 -19.97 9.47 24.54
CA ALA A 80 -20.58 9.55 25.87
C ALA A 80 -20.01 10.68 26.72
N ALA A 81 -18.73 11.06 26.55
CA ALA A 81 -18.13 12.20 27.24
C ALA A 81 -18.69 13.54 26.75
N VAL A 82 -18.94 13.65 25.44
CA VAL A 82 -19.59 14.85 24.85
C VAL A 82 -21.02 14.96 25.35
N LEU A 83 -21.79 13.87 25.30
CA LEU A 83 -23.17 13.82 25.74
C LEU A 83 -23.32 14.11 27.24
N LEU A 84 -22.41 13.55 28.05
CA LEU A 84 -22.39 13.80 29.49
C LEU A 84 -22.13 15.29 29.78
N LEU A 85 -21.13 15.87 29.14
CA LEU A 85 -20.81 17.29 29.34
C LEU A 85 -21.94 18.20 28.84
N ALA A 86 -22.52 17.88 27.68
CA ALA A 86 -23.66 18.63 27.13
C ALA A 86 -24.88 18.55 28.05
N ARG A 87 -25.23 17.35 28.56
CA ARG A 87 -26.36 17.19 29.48
C ARG A 87 -26.22 18.03 30.75
N LEU A 88 -25.02 18.03 31.31
CA LEU A 88 -24.71 18.81 32.50
C LEU A 88 -24.74 20.33 32.21
N ALA A 89 -24.28 20.73 31.02
CA ALA A 89 -24.23 22.15 30.62
C ALA A 89 -25.60 22.70 30.25
N LEU A 90 -26.49 21.89 29.66
CA LEU A 90 -27.86 22.32 29.31
C LEU A 90 -28.75 22.57 30.55
N ARG A 91 -28.35 22.05 31.72
CA ARG A 91 -29.10 22.24 32.99
C ARG A 91 -28.13 22.67 34.09
N PRO A 92 -27.56 23.88 34.01
CA PRO A 92 -26.60 24.37 35.02
C PRO A 92 -27.21 24.45 36.40
N GLY A 93 -26.47 24.00 37.39
CA GLY A 93 -26.89 24.05 38.78
C GLY A 93 -27.85 22.93 39.25
N ARG A 94 -28.26 22.03 38.32
CA ARG A 94 -29.01 20.81 38.67
C ARG A 94 -28.10 19.72 39.14
N ASP A 95 -28.53 19.00 40.17
CA ASP A 95 -27.94 17.75 40.61
C ASP A 95 -28.49 16.60 39.75
N HIS A 96 -27.64 15.92 39.02
CA HIS A 96 -28.00 14.79 38.15
C HIS A 96 -27.69 13.48 38.85
N GLY A 97 -28.69 12.60 38.99
CA GLY A 97 -28.50 11.24 39.51
C GLY A 97 -27.58 10.42 38.61
N ARG A 98 -26.69 9.64 39.22
CA ARG A 98 -25.75 8.79 38.42
C ARG A 98 -26.49 7.69 37.66
N GLU A 99 -27.54 7.14 38.23
CA GLU A 99 -28.38 6.14 37.55
C GLU A 99 -29.17 6.78 36.39
N GLU A 100 -29.70 8.01 36.60
CA GLU A 100 -30.34 8.80 35.54
C GLU A 100 -29.39 9.05 34.37
N LEU A 101 -28.18 9.48 34.65
CA LEU A 101 -27.14 9.70 33.62
C LEU A 101 -26.69 8.41 32.93
N ALA A 102 -26.57 7.32 33.66
CA ALA A 102 -26.18 6.05 33.12
C ALA A 102 -27.28 5.49 32.17
N ALA A 103 -28.55 5.56 32.57
CA ALA A 103 -29.69 5.17 31.75
C ALA A 103 -29.84 6.06 30.50
N LEU A 104 -29.55 7.37 30.61
CA LEU A 104 -29.62 8.32 29.51
C LEU A 104 -28.52 8.10 28.46
N LEU A 105 -27.31 7.75 28.90
CA LEU A 105 -26.14 7.59 28.04
C LEU A 105 -26.01 6.17 27.45
N TRP A 106 -26.55 5.15 28.11
CA TRP A 106 -26.49 3.73 27.70
C TRP A 106 -27.83 3.04 28.02
N PRO A 107 -28.92 3.36 27.30
CA PRO A 107 -30.23 2.83 27.57
C PRO A 107 -30.36 1.29 27.47
N GLU A 108 -29.48 0.67 26.67
CA GLU A 108 -29.40 -0.79 26.53
C GLU A 108 -28.54 -1.50 27.61
N ALA A 109 -27.86 -0.79 28.49
CA ALA A 109 -27.02 -1.40 29.52
C ALA A 109 -27.80 -1.62 30.82
N ASP A 110 -27.54 -2.71 31.51
CA ASP A 110 -27.99 -2.86 32.88
C ASP A 110 -27.38 -1.80 33.80
N VAL A 111 -28.02 -1.55 34.95
CA VAL A 111 -27.66 -0.46 35.87
C VAL A 111 -26.20 -0.55 36.33
N ALA A 112 -25.71 -1.75 36.62
CA ALA A 112 -24.34 -1.95 37.11
C ALA A 112 -23.29 -1.64 36.02
N THR A 113 -23.53 -2.13 34.82
CA THR A 113 -22.70 -1.87 33.64
C THR A 113 -22.73 -0.39 33.24
N GLY A 114 -23.92 0.23 33.24
CA GLY A 114 -24.09 1.66 32.97
C GLY A 114 -23.34 2.55 33.96
N LEU A 115 -23.42 2.26 35.25
CA LEU A 115 -22.67 2.96 36.30
C LEU A 115 -21.15 2.73 36.20
N ALA A 116 -20.70 1.54 35.78
CA ALA A 116 -19.28 1.28 35.54
C ALA A 116 -18.75 2.12 34.36
N ARG A 117 -19.50 2.17 33.24
CA ARG A 117 -19.17 3.00 32.06
C ARG A 117 -19.19 4.49 32.41
N LEU A 118 -20.14 4.95 33.23
CA LEU A 118 -20.18 6.34 33.69
C LEU A 118 -18.94 6.70 34.53
N ARG A 119 -18.52 5.82 35.44
CA ARG A 119 -17.28 6.00 36.21
C ARG A 119 -16.05 6.14 35.34
N GLN A 120 -15.92 5.28 34.34
CA GLN A 120 -14.82 5.30 33.36
C GLN A 120 -14.84 6.62 32.56
N THR A 121 -16.02 6.99 32.01
CA THR A 121 -16.18 8.23 31.23
C THR A 121 -15.84 9.47 32.04
N LEU A 122 -16.28 9.54 33.31
CA LEU A 122 -15.95 10.61 34.25
C LEU A 122 -14.46 10.69 34.56
N SER A 123 -13.82 9.56 34.81
CA SER A 123 -12.37 9.48 35.07
C SER A 123 -11.57 10.03 33.90
N THR A 124 -11.94 9.61 32.68
CA THR A 124 -11.24 10.03 31.45
C THR A 124 -11.56 11.51 31.11
N LEU A 125 -12.79 11.95 31.31
CA LEU A 125 -13.18 13.35 31.10
C LEU A 125 -12.41 14.28 32.06
N ARG A 126 -12.31 13.92 33.33
CA ARG A 126 -11.48 14.66 34.32
C ARG A 126 -10.01 14.66 33.93
N ALA A 127 -9.48 13.51 33.52
CA ALA A 127 -8.09 13.41 33.06
C ALA A 127 -7.84 14.31 31.83
N THR A 128 -8.82 14.46 30.95
CA THR A 128 -8.71 15.28 29.73
C THR A 128 -8.81 16.78 30.02
N LEU A 129 -9.70 17.19 30.91
CA LEU A 129 -10.01 18.59 31.18
C LEU A 129 -9.30 19.14 32.43
N GLU A 130 -9.12 18.32 33.50
CA GLU A 130 -8.62 18.79 34.81
C GLU A 130 -7.14 18.41 35.05
N ARG A 131 -6.57 17.39 34.36
CA ARG A 131 -5.19 16.97 34.52
C ARG A 131 -4.35 17.35 33.33
N ARG A 132 -3.78 18.55 33.31
CA ARG A 132 -2.65 18.85 32.41
C ARG A 132 -1.74 19.96 32.90
N GLY A 133 -0.44 19.62 32.89
CA GLY A 133 0.68 20.47 33.16
C GLY A 133 0.95 20.58 34.67
N GLY A 134 2.08 20.04 35.15
CA GLY A 134 2.60 19.95 36.50
C GLY A 134 2.54 21.17 37.42
N LEU A 135 1.43 21.90 37.44
CA LEU A 135 1.14 23.01 38.32
C LEU A 135 -0.21 22.78 39.00
N ALA A 136 -0.24 22.95 40.28
CA ALA A 136 -1.30 22.62 41.25
C ALA A 136 -2.55 23.54 41.21
N GLU A 137 -3.04 23.98 40.06
CA GLU A 137 -4.15 24.98 39.95
C GLU A 137 -5.20 24.60 38.92
N ALA A 138 -5.58 23.34 38.79
CA ALA A 138 -6.76 23.00 37.98
C ALA A 138 -8.03 23.23 38.79
N ARG A 139 -8.84 24.23 38.44
CA ARG A 139 -10.21 24.40 38.98
C ARG A 139 -11.03 23.17 38.60
N PRO A 140 -11.69 22.46 39.52
CA PRO A 140 -12.55 21.34 39.20
C PRO A 140 -13.75 21.82 38.38
N LEU A 141 -13.94 21.20 37.22
CA LEU A 141 -15.11 21.47 36.36
C LEU A 141 -16.36 20.75 36.84
N LEU A 142 -16.19 19.58 37.43
CA LEU A 142 -17.24 18.66 37.85
C LEU A 142 -17.18 18.35 39.32
N ALA A 143 -18.27 18.66 40.06
CA ALA A 143 -18.50 18.19 41.41
C ALA A 143 -19.26 16.84 41.35
N ALA A 144 -18.76 15.83 42.04
CA ALA A 144 -19.34 14.51 42.04
C ALA A 144 -19.26 13.88 43.42
N ASP A 145 -20.39 13.38 43.91
CA ASP A 145 -20.44 12.50 45.09
C ASP A 145 -20.85 11.07 44.74
N ARG A 146 -21.28 10.27 45.72
CA ARG A 146 -21.67 8.87 45.51
C ARG A 146 -22.97 8.72 44.73
N ARG A 147 -23.86 9.73 44.71
CA ARG A 147 -25.22 9.67 44.11
C ARG A 147 -25.42 10.61 42.96
N VAL A 148 -24.81 11.81 42.99
CA VAL A 148 -25.07 12.87 42.03
C VAL A 148 -23.79 13.41 41.37
N LEU A 149 -24.01 14.05 40.22
CA LEU A 149 -22.98 14.74 39.43
C LEU A 149 -23.54 16.11 39.01
N ARG A 150 -22.75 17.19 39.13
CA ARG A 150 -23.10 18.54 38.71
C ARG A 150 -21.90 19.32 38.17
N LEU A 151 -22.18 20.32 37.37
CA LEU A 151 -21.18 21.32 37.01
C LEU A 151 -20.86 22.23 38.17
N VAL A 152 -19.59 22.60 38.36
CA VAL A 152 -19.20 23.62 39.35
C VAL A 152 -19.65 24.99 38.84
N PRO A 153 -20.40 25.76 39.62
CA PRO A 153 -20.86 27.07 39.22
C PRO A 153 -19.71 27.99 38.80
N GLY A 154 -19.83 28.66 37.65
CA GLY A 154 -18.81 29.59 37.14
C GLY A 154 -17.55 28.91 36.52
N ALA A 155 -17.45 27.58 36.54
CA ALA A 155 -16.32 26.87 35.91
C ALA A 155 -16.42 26.77 34.40
N LEU A 156 -17.65 26.86 33.82
CA LEU A 156 -17.92 26.72 32.41
C LEU A 156 -18.99 27.71 31.98
N VAL A 157 -18.89 28.25 30.76
CA VAL A 157 -19.91 29.03 30.07
C VAL A 157 -20.32 28.30 28.82
N CYS A 158 -21.62 28.03 28.64
CA CYS A 158 -22.16 27.34 27.47
C CYS A 158 -22.86 28.33 26.55
N ASP A 159 -22.66 28.24 25.24
CA ASP A 159 -23.25 29.11 24.20
C ASP A 159 -24.79 29.09 24.18
N VAL A 160 -25.41 27.99 24.65
CA VAL A 160 -26.88 27.90 24.76
C VAL A 160 -27.45 28.87 25.78
N TRP A 161 -26.74 29.19 26.88
CA TRP A 161 -27.28 30.05 27.91
C TRP A 161 -27.46 31.51 27.46
N PRO A 162 -26.46 32.20 26.90
CA PRO A 162 -26.64 33.53 26.37
C PRO A 162 -27.63 33.55 25.20
N PHE A 163 -27.71 32.48 24.38
CA PHE A 163 -28.72 32.39 23.35
C PHE A 163 -30.14 32.36 23.92
N GLU A 164 -30.43 31.52 24.92
CA GLU A 164 -31.74 31.47 25.57
C GLU A 164 -32.06 32.80 26.28
N GLN A 165 -31.08 33.44 26.93
CA GLN A 165 -31.26 34.73 27.58
C GLN A 165 -31.58 35.84 26.59
N THR A 166 -30.91 35.90 25.45
CA THR A 166 -31.15 36.91 24.41
C THR A 166 -32.52 36.69 23.74
N CYS A 167 -32.92 35.41 23.53
CA CYS A 167 -34.26 35.10 23.08
C CYS A 167 -35.33 35.55 24.11
N ALA A 168 -35.12 35.31 25.41
CA ALA A 168 -36.04 35.71 26.45
C ALA A 168 -36.13 37.25 26.58
N ALA A 169 -35.02 37.95 26.29
CA ALA A 169 -34.98 39.42 26.24
C ALA A 169 -35.60 40.03 24.98
N GLY A 170 -35.97 39.19 23.97
CA GLY A 170 -36.53 39.65 22.70
C GLY A 170 -35.53 40.26 21.73
N ASP A 171 -34.20 40.11 21.98
CA ASP A 171 -33.14 40.61 21.10
C ASP A 171 -32.79 39.58 20.01
N ALA A 172 -33.57 39.61 18.93
CA ALA A 172 -33.41 38.70 17.80
C ALA A 172 -32.03 38.86 17.11
N ALA A 173 -31.45 40.07 17.10
CA ALA A 173 -30.17 40.34 16.46
C ALA A 173 -28.99 39.74 17.27
N ALA A 174 -29.03 39.87 18.61
CA ALA A 174 -28.03 39.24 19.47
C ALA A 174 -28.21 37.71 19.49
N ALA A 175 -29.43 37.20 19.54
CA ALA A 175 -29.73 35.78 19.49
C ALA A 175 -29.23 35.16 18.17
N SER A 176 -29.39 35.88 17.03
CA SER A 176 -28.88 35.46 15.72
C SER A 176 -27.37 35.31 15.64
N ARG A 177 -26.64 36.19 16.33
CA ARG A 177 -25.18 36.11 16.43
C ARG A 177 -24.70 34.91 17.27
N LEU A 178 -25.48 34.51 18.26
CA LEU A 178 -25.17 33.40 19.17
C LEU A 178 -25.62 32.05 18.63
N TYR A 179 -26.65 31.97 17.79
CA TYR A 179 -27.16 30.74 17.20
C TYR A 179 -26.23 30.23 16.10
N GLY A 180 -25.21 29.42 16.46
CA GLY A 180 -24.23 28.86 15.52
C GLY A 180 -24.77 27.78 14.56
N GLY A 181 -25.96 27.28 14.79
CA GLY A 181 -26.64 26.19 14.09
C GLY A 181 -27.31 25.20 15.02
N GLU A 182 -27.68 24.02 14.54
CA GLU A 182 -28.34 23.00 15.36
C GLU A 182 -27.50 22.58 16.58
N LEU A 183 -28.17 22.22 17.67
CA LEU A 183 -27.54 21.62 18.84
C LEU A 183 -26.90 20.27 18.49
N LEU A 184 -25.60 20.15 18.72
CA LEU A 184 -24.83 18.93 18.52
C LEU A 184 -25.17 18.21 17.21
N PRO A 185 -24.91 18.80 16.03
CA PRO A 185 -25.20 18.16 14.76
C PRO A 185 -24.52 16.80 14.66
N GLY A 186 -25.25 15.77 14.18
CA GLY A 186 -24.75 14.41 14.07
C GLY A 186 -24.97 13.53 15.32
N PHE A 187 -25.53 14.05 16.41
CA PHE A 187 -25.97 13.26 17.56
C PHE A 187 -27.47 12.97 17.45
N ALA A 188 -27.85 11.67 17.46
CA ALA A 188 -29.22 11.21 17.27
C ALA A 188 -29.83 10.61 18.55
N ASP A 189 -29.25 10.90 19.72
CA ASP A 189 -29.80 10.49 21.00
C ASP A 189 -31.12 11.20 21.24
N GLU A 190 -32.15 10.49 21.70
CA GLU A 190 -33.52 10.98 21.82
C GLU A 190 -33.61 12.33 22.57
N TRP A 191 -32.99 12.45 23.72
CA TRP A 191 -32.97 13.68 24.50
C TRP A 191 -32.21 14.84 23.81
N VAL A 192 -31.22 14.54 22.94
CA VAL A 192 -30.51 15.57 22.15
C VAL A 192 -31.41 16.07 21.03
N VAL A 193 -32.17 15.18 20.42
CA VAL A 193 -33.16 15.54 19.38
C VAL A 193 -34.27 16.40 19.98
N GLU A 194 -34.78 16.04 21.15
CA GLU A 194 -35.80 16.87 21.88
C GLU A 194 -35.28 18.28 22.19
N GLU A 195 -34.06 18.39 22.75
CA GLU A 195 -33.49 19.69 23.07
C GLU A 195 -33.13 20.50 21.81
N ARG A 196 -32.75 19.81 20.72
CA ARG A 196 -32.50 20.42 19.41
C ARG A 196 -33.79 21.04 18.86
N LEU A 197 -34.89 20.30 18.85
CA LEU A 197 -36.18 20.77 18.40
C LEU A 197 -36.68 21.94 19.27
N ARG A 198 -36.48 21.88 20.59
CA ARG A 198 -36.82 22.95 21.52
C ARG A 198 -36.05 24.25 21.22
N LEU A 199 -34.71 24.14 21.00
CA LEU A 199 -33.91 25.31 20.68
C LEU A 199 -34.16 25.85 19.29
N GLN A 200 -34.48 24.96 18.32
CA GLN A 200 -34.88 25.35 16.98
C GLN A 200 -36.24 26.09 16.99
N ALA A 201 -37.23 25.58 17.69
CA ALA A 201 -38.52 26.27 17.87
C ALA A 201 -38.36 27.64 18.55
N LEU A 202 -37.40 27.75 19.48
CA LEU A 202 -37.07 29.02 20.10
C LEU A 202 -36.41 29.98 19.09
N ALA A 203 -35.48 29.51 18.28
CA ALA A 203 -34.84 30.28 17.21
C ALA A 203 -35.87 30.75 16.16
N ASP A 204 -36.76 29.87 15.74
CA ASP A 204 -37.82 30.18 14.76
C ASP A 204 -38.83 31.21 15.31
N ARG A 205 -39.28 31.06 16.60
CA ARG A 205 -40.19 31.97 17.26
C ARG A 205 -39.70 33.42 17.31
N PHE A 206 -38.38 33.61 17.46
CA PHE A 206 -37.76 34.95 17.51
C PHE A 206 -37.16 35.34 16.15
N GLY A 207 -37.45 34.65 15.05
CA GLY A 207 -37.02 35.03 13.72
C GLY A 207 -35.49 34.99 13.53
N VAL A 208 -34.78 34.24 14.38
CA VAL A 208 -33.31 34.19 14.43
C VAL A 208 -32.72 33.73 13.09
N VAL A 209 -33.35 32.79 12.42
CA VAL A 209 -32.92 32.30 11.11
C VAL A 209 -33.09 33.39 10.04
N ALA A 210 -34.24 34.13 10.08
CA ALA A 210 -34.51 35.22 9.15
C ALA A 210 -33.57 36.43 9.42
N ALA A 211 -33.30 36.77 10.70
CA ALA A 211 -32.39 37.82 11.10
C ALA A 211 -30.93 37.50 10.72
N ARG A 212 -30.52 36.25 10.78
CA ARG A 212 -29.20 35.82 10.34
C ARG A 212 -29.05 35.92 8.82
N ALA A 213 -30.07 35.60 8.07
CA ALA A 213 -30.08 35.79 6.62
C ALA A 213 -30.01 37.29 6.28
N ALA A 214 -30.77 38.14 6.99
CA ALA A 214 -30.74 39.59 6.84
C ALA A 214 -29.39 40.21 7.26
N ALA A 215 -28.79 39.76 8.36
CA ALA A 215 -27.49 40.24 8.84
C ALA A 215 -26.32 39.80 7.90
N ALA A 216 -26.40 38.64 7.30
CA ALA A 216 -25.48 38.21 6.25
C ALA A 216 -25.56 39.12 5.03
N THR A 217 -26.76 39.64 4.72
CA THR A 217 -26.97 40.59 3.63
C THR A 217 -26.43 42.02 3.96
N VAL A 218 -26.46 42.42 5.24
CA VAL A 218 -25.95 43.73 5.71
C VAL A 218 -24.41 43.74 5.82
N LEU A 219 -23.78 42.61 6.13
CA LEU A 219 -22.31 42.52 6.20
C LEU A 219 -21.64 42.50 4.81
N LEU A 220 -22.42 42.49 3.74
CA LEU A 220 -21.97 42.58 2.36
C LEU A 220 -22.12 44.00 1.75
N GLN A 221 -22.52 45.00 2.57
CA GLN A 221 -22.59 46.42 2.17
C GLN A 221 -21.43 47.14 2.85
N ASP A 222 -20.37 47.37 2.15
CA ASP A 222 -19.56 48.53 1.78
C ASP A 222 -18.08 48.15 1.57
N PRO A 223 -17.58 48.15 0.32
CA PRO A 223 -16.26 48.66 0.03
C PRO A 223 -16.36 50.01 -0.69
N PRO A 224 -15.32 50.88 -0.62
CA PRO A 224 -15.37 52.25 -1.18
C PRO A 224 -15.51 52.27 -2.70
N ALA A 225 -16.19 53.27 -3.16
CA ALA A 225 -16.54 53.56 -4.53
C ALA A 225 -15.38 53.43 -5.54
N LEU A 226 -15.51 52.61 -6.53
CA LEU A 226 -14.88 52.68 -7.83
C LEU A 226 -15.93 52.40 -8.91
N GLY A 227 -16.16 53.42 -9.71
CA GLY A 227 -16.74 53.53 -10.99
C GLY A 227 -17.83 52.58 -11.52
N ASP A 228 -18.92 53.22 -11.95
CA ASP A 228 -20.03 52.74 -12.79
C ASP A 228 -19.89 51.32 -13.38
N ARG A 229 -20.41 50.32 -12.65
CA ARG A 229 -20.85 49.06 -13.22
C ARG A 229 -22.23 48.78 -12.64
N ALA A 230 -23.19 48.50 -13.49
CA ALA A 230 -24.56 48.16 -13.12
C ALA A 230 -24.57 46.99 -12.08
N PRO A 231 -25.45 46.99 -11.07
CA PRO A 231 -25.51 45.96 -10.07
C PRO A 231 -25.74 44.58 -10.72
N PRO A 232 -25.04 43.54 -10.26
CA PRO A 232 -25.31 42.18 -10.77
C PRO A 232 -26.74 41.80 -10.42
N PRO A 233 -27.44 41.11 -11.30
CA PRO A 233 -28.83 40.69 -11.04
C PRO A 233 -28.86 39.75 -9.83
N VAL A 234 -29.86 39.91 -8.98
CA VAL A 234 -30.17 39.07 -7.82
C VAL A 234 -30.04 37.60 -8.21
N ALA A 235 -29.13 36.87 -7.54
CA ALA A 235 -28.90 35.46 -7.84
C ALA A 235 -30.19 34.66 -7.60
N ASP A 236 -30.79 34.17 -8.67
CA ASP A 236 -31.92 33.24 -8.59
C ASP A 236 -31.48 31.93 -7.89
N PRO A 237 -32.08 31.52 -6.77
CA PRO A 237 -31.67 30.32 -6.05
C PRO A 237 -31.73 29.02 -6.89
N SER A 238 -32.49 29.02 -8.00
CA SER A 238 -32.57 27.90 -8.94
C SER A 238 -31.35 27.77 -9.88
N LEU A 239 -30.40 28.74 -9.83
CA LEU A 239 -29.13 28.75 -10.58
C LEU A 239 -27.93 28.46 -9.68
N ALA A 240 -28.14 28.10 -8.42
CA ALA A 240 -27.06 27.74 -7.51
C ALA A 240 -26.33 26.49 -8.01
N LEU A 241 -24.99 26.52 -7.96
CA LEU A 241 -24.15 25.35 -8.26
C LEU A 241 -24.46 24.23 -7.28
N PRO A 242 -24.53 22.96 -7.72
CA PRO A 242 -24.72 21.83 -6.80
C PRO A 242 -23.64 21.81 -5.72
N LEU A 243 -24.05 21.69 -4.45
CA LEU A 243 -23.10 21.64 -3.34
C LEU A 243 -22.41 20.28 -3.29
N PRO A 244 -21.09 20.24 -3.23
CA PRO A 244 -20.36 19.01 -3.10
C PRO A 244 -20.60 18.40 -1.70
N ALA A 245 -20.93 17.11 -1.64
CA ALA A 245 -21.20 16.40 -0.38
C ALA A 245 -19.90 16.04 0.36
N GLY A 246 -19.75 16.44 1.63
CA GLY A 246 -18.59 16.10 2.49
C GLY A 246 -17.32 16.91 2.16
N ARG A 247 -16.22 16.55 2.81
CA ARG A 247 -14.93 17.23 2.64
C ARG A 247 -14.17 16.75 1.41
N TRP A 248 -13.43 17.65 0.75
CA TRP A 248 -12.49 17.29 -0.30
C TRP A 248 -11.24 16.62 0.29
N HIS A 249 -10.85 15.45 -0.25
CA HIS A 249 -9.67 14.69 0.17
C HIS A 249 -8.61 14.59 -0.95
N GLY A 250 -8.88 15.12 -2.13
CA GLY A 250 -7.90 15.16 -3.22
C GLY A 250 -6.78 16.15 -2.94
N ASP A 251 -5.78 16.12 -3.81
CA ASP A 251 -4.63 17.00 -3.76
C ASP A 251 -4.99 18.45 -4.12
N PRO A 252 -4.70 19.44 -3.28
CA PRO A 252 -4.93 20.85 -3.56
C PRO A 252 -4.14 21.39 -4.74
N GLU A 253 -2.95 20.84 -5.04
CA GLU A 253 -2.12 21.26 -6.17
C GLU A 253 -2.76 20.84 -7.50
N THR A 254 -3.30 19.62 -7.55
CA THR A 254 -4.08 19.14 -8.69
C THR A 254 -5.27 20.08 -8.99
N LEU A 255 -6.01 20.50 -7.95
CA LEU A 255 -7.14 21.41 -8.11
C LEU A 255 -6.69 22.81 -8.58
N ALA A 256 -5.53 23.30 -8.13
CA ALA A 256 -4.95 24.55 -8.57
C ALA A 256 -4.50 24.49 -10.06
N ALA A 257 -3.82 23.41 -10.43
CA ALA A 257 -3.40 23.17 -11.82
C ALA A 257 -4.61 23.05 -12.76
N LEU A 258 -5.68 22.38 -12.33
CA LEU A 258 -6.92 22.29 -13.10
C LEU A 258 -7.61 23.64 -13.26
N SER A 259 -7.60 24.48 -12.23
CA SER A 259 -8.12 25.87 -12.35
C SER A 259 -7.42 26.65 -13.45
N ALA A 260 -6.08 26.58 -13.50
CA ALA A 260 -5.28 27.23 -14.54
C ALA A 260 -5.55 26.62 -15.94
N ARG A 261 -5.70 25.28 -16.02
CA ARG A 261 -6.01 24.60 -17.29
C ARG A 261 -7.41 24.94 -17.80
N ALA A 262 -8.42 25.02 -16.93
CA ALA A 262 -9.79 25.39 -17.32
C ALA A 262 -9.86 26.83 -17.84
N ASP A 263 -8.98 27.71 -17.38
CA ASP A 263 -8.82 29.05 -17.90
C ASP A 263 -8.12 29.06 -19.28
N ALA A 264 -7.06 28.30 -19.46
CA ALA A 264 -6.24 28.25 -20.67
C ALA A 264 -6.86 27.41 -21.81
N GLN A 265 -7.60 26.35 -21.47
CA GLN A 265 -8.16 25.40 -22.43
C GLN A 265 -9.65 25.63 -22.62
N ARG A 266 -10.08 25.67 -23.91
CA ARG A 266 -11.50 25.85 -24.22
C ARG A 266 -12.33 24.58 -23.98
N VAL A 267 -11.74 23.41 -24.12
CA VAL A 267 -12.38 22.12 -23.90
C VAL A 267 -11.46 21.29 -23.02
N LEU A 268 -11.93 20.93 -21.84
CA LEU A 268 -11.21 20.12 -20.88
C LEU A 268 -12.08 18.94 -20.43
N THR A 269 -11.59 17.70 -20.59
CA THR A 269 -12.30 16.49 -20.20
C THR A 269 -11.63 15.83 -19.02
N LEU A 270 -12.35 15.71 -17.91
CA LEU A 270 -11.96 14.92 -16.75
C LEU A 270 -12.29 13.45 -17.02
N ARG A 271 -11.27 12.67 -17.35
CA ARG A 271 -11.43 11.27 -17.75
C ARG A 271 -11.12 10.31 -16.59
N GLY A 272 -11.83 9.20 -16.51
CA GLY A 272 -11.54 8.13 -15.54
C GLY A 272 -12.73 7.19 -15.31
N PRO A 273 -12.52 6.08 -14.61
CA PRO A 273 -13.56 5.08 -14.36
C PRO A 273 -14.72 5.65 -13.54
N GLY A 274 -15.83 4.90 -13.56
CA GLY A 274 -16.95 5.17 -12.65
C GLY A 274 -16.48 5.11 -11.19
N GLY A 275 -16.95 6.06 -10.38
CA GLY A 275 -16.61 6.09 -8.95
C GLY A 275 -15.25 6.66 -8.56
N ILE A 276 -14.42 7.13 -9.53
CA ILE A 276 -13.11 7.77 -9.26
C ILE A 276 -13.23 9.18 -8.69
N GLY A 277 -14.40 9.81 -8.77
CA GLY A 277 -14.62 11.15 -8.23
C GLY A 277 -14.59 12.29 -9.25
N LYS A 278 -14.75 12.02 -10.56
CA LYS A 278 -14.79 13.06 -11.64
C LYS A 278 -15.78 14.18 -11.37
N THR A 279 -17.04 13.83 -11.11
CA THR A 279 -18.11 14.78 -10.76
C THR A 279 -17.75 15.59 -9.52
N ARG A 280 -17.17 14.94 -8.51
CA ARG A 280 -16.71 15.62 -7.29
C ARG A 280 -15.62 16.62 -7.58
N LEU A 281 -14.62 16.25 -8.39
CA LEU A 281 -13.53 17.14 -8.79
C LEU A 281 -14.05 18.34 -9.60
N ALA A 282 -14.99 18.09 -10.54
CA ALA A 282 -15.63 19.17 -11.32
C ALA A 282 -16.39 20.16 -10.43
N LEU A 283 -17.13 19.67 -9.43
CA LEU A 283 -17.86 20.52 -8.49
C LEU A 283 -16.91 21.34 -7.59
N GLU A 284 -15.84 20.71 -7.06
CA GLU A 284 -14.82 21.44 -6.28
C GLU A 284 -14.13 22.53 -7.10
N LEU A 285 -13.82 22.22 -8.37
CA LEU A 285 -13.26 23.19 -9.31
C LEU A 285 -14.22 24.36 -9.52
N LEU A 286 -15.52 24.09 -9.79
CA LEU A 286 -16.53 25.15 -9.95
C LEU A 286 -16.65 26.02 -8.70
N HIS A 287 -16.72 25.42 -7.51
CA HIS A 287 -16.80 26.17 -6.26
C HIS A 287 -15.55 27.00 -5.98
N ARG A 288 -14.37 26.46 -6.29
CA ARG A 288 -13.11 27.21 -6.17
C ARG A 288 -13.07 28.39 -7.15
N LEU A 289 -13.45 28.19 -8.40
CA LEU A 289 -13.53 29.25 -9.40
C LEU A 289 -14.55 30.32 -9.03
N SER A 290 -15.70 29.92 -8.49
CA SER A 290 -16.71 30.85 -7.97
C SER A 290 -16.20 31.68 -6.78
N ALA A 291 -15.49 31.06 -5.84
CA ALA A 291 -14.98 31.73 -4.64
C ALA A 291 -13.78 32.65 -4.93
N ALA A 292 -12.99 32.36 -5.96
CA ALA A 292 -11.80 33.14 -6.33
C ALA A 292 -12.11 34.38 -7.18
N GLY A 293 -13.37 34.63 -7.53
CA GLY A 293 -13.71 35.69 -8.48
C GLY A 293 -13.09 35.45 -9.88
N ALA A 294 -13.16 34.24 -10.34
CA ALA A 294 -12.45 33.68 -11.47
C ALA A 294 -12.78 34.35 -12.81
N PRO A 295 -11.99 34.07 -13.87
CA PRO A 295 -12.09 34.71 -15.18
C PRO A 295 -13.39 34.41 -15.98
N PHE A 296 -14.38 33.76 -15.35
CA PHE A 296 -15.65 33.41 -15.94
C PHE A 296 -16.80 34.21 -15.35
N ASP A 297 -17.58 34.87 -16.24
CA ASP A 297 -18.77 35.61 -15.87
C ASP A 297 -19.96 34.70 -15.54
N VAL A 298 -19.95 33.49 -16.10
CA VAL A 298 -21.03 32.49 -15.95
C VAL A 298 -20.45 31.13 -15.73
N LEU A 299 -20.85 30.47 -14.61
CA LEU A 299 -20.56 29.10 -14.29
C LEU A 299 -21.86 28.29 -14.33
N ARG A 300 -21.92 27.19 -15.09
CA ARG A 300 -23.11 26.35 -15.19
C ARG A 300 -22.73 24.88 -15.11
N PHE A 301 -23.60 24.12 -14.44
CA PHE A 301 -23.48 22.68 -14.31
C PHE A 301 -24.71 22.01 -14.94
N VAL A 302 -24.48 21.05 -15.84
CA VAL A 302 -25.50 20.26 -16.53
C VAL A 302 -25.17 18.80 -16.36
N SER A 303 -26.09 18.04 -15.74
CA SER A 303 -25.97 16.59 -15.66
C SER A 303 -26.51 15.96 -16.94
N CYS A 304 -25.68 15.15 -17.60
CA CYS A 304 -26.03 14.43 -18.83
C CYS A 304 -26.47 12.98 -18.59
N VAL A 305 -26.75 12.58 -17.34
CA VAL A 305 -27.15 11.19 -16.98
C VAL A 305 -28.33 10.69 -17.79
N GLN A 306 -29.29 11.56 -18.12
CA GLN A 306 -30.49 11.24 -18.92
C GLN A 306 -30.48 11.89 -20.30
N VAL A 307 -29.38 12.54 -20.66
CA VAL A 307 -29.23 13.29 -21.92
C VAL A 307 -28.43 12.43 -22.88
N GLN A 308 -29.15 11.74 -23.78
CA GLN A 308 -28.53 10.88 -24.79
C GLN A 308 -28.65 11.47 -26.19
N SER A 309 -29.78 12.14 -26.49
CA SER A 309 -30.05 12.70 -27.80
C SER A 309 -29.70 14.20 -27.92
N LEU A 310 -29.56 14.66 -29.14
CA LEU A 310 -29.34 16.09 -29.46
C LEU A 310 -30.44 16.99 -28.89
N SER A 311 -31.71 16.59 -29.03
CA SER A 311 -32.84 17.40 -28.51
C SER A 311 -32.79 17.50 -26.99
N ALA A 312 -32.52 16.40 -26.30
CA ALA A 312 -32.39 16.39 -24.82
C ALA A 312 -31.24 17.29 -24.35
N LEU A 313 -30.09 17.31 -25.08
CA LEU A 313 -28.98 18.18 -24.76
C LEU A 313 -29.36 19.66 -24.95
N GLN A 314 -30.02 19.97 -26.03
CA GLN A 314 -30.49 21.35 -26.32
C GLN A 314 -31.44 21.83 -25.23
N ASP A 315 -32.43 21.03 -24.84
CA ASP A 315 -33.36 21.35 -23.77
C ASP A 315 -32.66 21.56 -22.40
N ALA A 316 -31.72 20.68 -22.06
CA ALA A 316 -30.95 20.81 -20.83
C ALA A 316 -30.10 22.09 -20.79
N LEU A 317 -29.48 22.45 -21.92
CA LEU A 317 -28.69 23.69 -22.05
C LEU A 317 -29.56 24.94 -22.00
N LEU A 318 -30.72 24.93 -22.69
CA LEU A 318 -31.68 26.04 -22.63
C LEU A 318 -32.21 26.23 -21.21
N LEU A 319 -32.49 25.16 -20.48
CA LEU A 319 -32.90 25.23 -19.08
C LEU A 319 -31.78 25.81 -18.19
N ALA A 320 -30.53 25.39 -18.39
CA ALA A 320 -29.40 25.84 -17.58
C ALA A 320 -28.99 27.30 -17.88
N LEU A 321 -29.06 27.73 -19.15
CA LEU A 321 -28.62 29.04 -19.58
C LEU A 321 -29.73 30.10 -19.52
N ARG A 322 -31.01 29.68 -19.51
CA ARG A 322 -32.21 30.55 -19.46
C ARG A 322 -32.10 31.75 -20.44
N PRO A 323 -32.02 31.51 -21.73
CA PRO A 323 -32.02 32.59 -22.68
C PRO A 323 -33.33 33.37 -22.58
N PRO A 324 -33.32 34.70 -22.92
CA PRO A 324 -34.53 35.49 -23.00
C PRO A 324 -35.52 34.87 -23.99
N PRO A 325 -36.84 35.02 -23.80
CA PRO A 325 -37.82 34.54 -24.73
C PRO A 325 -37.58 35.21 -26.11
N GLY A 326 -37.48 34.41 -27.15
CA GLY A 326 -37.17 34.89 -28.50
C GLY A 326 -37.29 33.77 -29.56
N ALA A 327 -37.40 34.16 -30.83
CA ALA A 327 -37.37 33.27 -31.98
C ALA A 327 -35.96 32.85 -32.31
N GLY A 328 -35.75 31.60 -32.75
CA GLY A 328 -34.46 31.04 -33.18
C GLY A 328 -34.24 29.62 -32.69
N ASP A 329 -33.31 28.94 -33.34
CA ASP A 329 -32.89 27.61 -32.96
C ASP A 329 -32.17 27.63 -31.58
N ALA A 330 -31.97 26.45 -30.98
CA ALA A 330 -31.35 26.31 -29.68
C ALA A 330 -29.96 26.95 -29.62
N LEU A 331 -29.18 26.84 -30.68
CA LEU A 331 -27.83 27.43 -30.76
C LEU A 331 -27.86 28.96 -30.73
N THR A 332 -28.76 29.56 -31.50
CA THR A 332 -28.98 31.02 -31.52
C THR A 332 -29.43 31.56 -30.17
N ARG A 333 -30.34 30.85 -29.49
CA ARG A 333 -30.81 31.20 -28.16
C ARG A 333 -29.70 31.06 -27.11
N CYS A 334 -28.91 30.02 -27.17
CA CYS A 334 -27.72 29.88 -26.31
C CYS A 334 -26.72 31.03 -26.57
N ALA A 335 -26.51 31.39 -27.83
CA ALA A 335 -25.61 32.48 -28.22
C ALA A 335 -26.10 33.85 -27.65
N GLN A 336 -27.40 34.11 -27.66
CA GLN A 336 -27.99 35.31 -27.06
C GLN A 336 -27.78 35.35 -25.53
N ALA A 337 -27.93 34.22 -24.85
CA ALA A 337 -27.72 34.14 -23.40
C ALA A 337 -26.25 34.35 -22.98
N LEU A 338 -25.32 33.97 -23.82
CA LEU A 338 -23.87 33.99 -23.54
C LEU A 338 -23.11 35.13 -24.23
N ALA A 339 -23.83 36.01 -24.94
CA ALA A 339 -23.22 37.10 -25.71
C ALA A 339 -22.34 38.00 -24.81
N GLY A 340 -21.07 38.15 -25.20
CA GLY A 340 -20.08 38.97 -24.51
C GLY A 340 -19.65 38.47 -23.13
N ARG A 341 -20.05 37.24 -22.70
CA ARG A 341 -19.72 36.65 -21.42
C ARG A 341 -18.76 35.47 -21.56
N ARG A 342 -17.77 35.43 -20.71
CA ARG A 342 -16.89 34.26 -20.59
C ARG A 342 -17.59 33.23 -19.72
N THR A 343 -17.90 32.07 -20.30
CA THR A 343 -18.75 31.05 -19.66
C THR A 343 -18.02 29.74 -19.54
N LEU A 344 -18.00 29.13 -18.36
CA LEU A 344 -17.61 27.74 -18.14
C LEU A 344 -18.87 26.88 -17.96
N LEU A 345 -19.09 26.01 -18.92
CA LEU A 345 -20.16 25.03 -18.92
C LEU A 345 -19.60 23.66 -18.51
N VAL A 346 -20.10 23.09 -17.42
CA VAL A 346 -19.76 21.73 -17.01
C VAL A 346 -20.83 20.77 -17.49
N LEU A 347 -20.41 19.77 -18.30
CA LEU A 347 -21.23 18.64 -18.70
C LEU A 347 -20.81 17.41 -17.90
N ASP A 348 -21.61 17.03 -16.92
CA ASP A 348 -21.31 15.89 -16.08
C ASP A 348 -21.90 14.61 -16.67
N ASN A 349 -21.07 13.55 -16.73
CA ASN A 349 -21.43 12.24 -17.28
C ASN A 349 -21.78 12.30 -18.78
N ALA A 350 -20.89 12.87 -19.57
CA ALA A 350 -21.06 13.08 -21.01
C ALA A 350 -20.83 11.80 -21.87
N ASP A 351 -20.59 10.65 -21.25
CA ASP A 351 -20.29 9.35 -21.91
C ASP A 351 -21.34 8.91 -22.93
N GLY A 352 -22.62 9.21 -22.66
CA GLY A 352 -23.79 8.75 -23.42
C GLY A 352 -24.23 9.68 -24.54
N LEU A 353 -23.49 10.78 -24.78
CA LEU A 353 -23.86 11.73 -25.84
C LEU A 353 -23.64 11.10 -27.23
N GLU A 354 -24.68 11.13 -28.05
CA GLU A 354 -24.59 10.67 -29.43
C GLU A 354 -23.78 11.61 -30.33
N SER A 355 -23.28 11.11 -31.44
CA SER A 355 -22.45 11.88 -32.41
C SER A 355 -23.10 13.19 -32.84
N ALA A 356 -24.40 13.22 -33.05
CA ALA A 356 -25.15 14.43 -33.41
C ALA A 356 -25.07 15.53 -32.35
N ALA A 357 -25.11 15.14 -31.05
CA ALA A 357 -24.95 16.03 -29.91
C ALA A 357 -23.52 16.58 -29.83
N LEU A 358 -22.50 15.74 -30.05
CA LEU A 358 -21.10 16.14 -30.05
C LEU A 358 -20.79 17.11 -31.24
N HIS A 359 -21.30 16.85 -32.43
CA HIS A 359 -21.18 17.75 -33.53
C HIS A 359 -21.87 19.10 -33.28
N TRP A 360 -23.01 19.10 -32.61
CA TRP A 360 -23.68 20.33 -32.22
C TRP A 360 -22.87 21.13 -31.17
N LEU A 361 -22.28 20.46 -30.18
CA LEU A 361 -21.36 21.09 -29.18
C LEU A 361 -20.14 21.69 -29.88
N GLN A 362 -19.57 21.00 -30.87
CA GLN A 362 -18.46 21.51 -31.68
C GLN A 362 -18.85 22.83 -32.37
N ARG A 363 -20.01 22.88 -33.03
CA ARG A 363 -20.53 24.09 -33.66
C ARG A 363 -20.82 25.22 -32.65
N ALA A 364 -21.27 24.86 -31.44
CA ALA A 364 -21.47 25.83 -30.37
C ALA A 364 -20.15 26.48 -29.93
N LEU A 365 -19.11 25.67 -29.75
CA LEU A 365 -17.75 26.12 -29.40
C LEU A 365 -17.16 27.04 -30.52
N GLU A 366 -17.38 26.70 -31.76
CA GLU A 366 -16.94 27.53 -32.92
C GLU A 366 -17.64 28.89 -32.94
N ARG A 367 -18.97 28.90 -32.67
CA ARG A 367 -19.81 30.10 -32.76
C ARG A 367 -19.69 31.02 -31.52
N LEU A 368 -19.27 30.46 -30.38
CA LEU A 368 -19.18 31.14 -29.09
C LEU A 368 -17.75 31.18 -28.55
N PRO A 369 -16.94 32.18 -28.92
CA PRO A 369 -15.54 32.25 -28.51
C PRO A 369 -15.34 32.30 -26.98
N GLY A 370 -16.30 32.85 -26.25
CA GLY A 370 -16.29 32.92 -24.78
C GLY A 370 -16.76 31.64 -24.04
N LEU A 371 -17.17 30.60 -24.78
CA LEU A 371 -17.62 29.33 -24.22
C LEU A 371 -16.41 28.41 -23.92
N HIS A 372 -16.26 28.01 -22.68
CA HIS A 372 -15.37 26.97 -22.22
C HIS A 372 -16.18 25.78 -21.76
N LEU A 373 -15.74 24.59 -22.10
CA LEU A 373 -16.39 23.34 -21.75
C LEU A 373 -15.51 22.52 -20.82
N LEU A 374 -16.05 22.13 -19.68
CA LEU A 374 -15.49 21.11 -18.79
C LEU A 374 -16.41 19.91 -18.84
N SER A 375 -15.92 18.76 -19.28
CA SER A 375 -16.72 17.54 -19.28
C SER A 375 -16.19 16.51 -18.29
N THR A 376 -17.07 15.69 -17.73
CA THR A 376 -16.70 14.46 -17.03
C THR A 376 -17.12 13.28 -17.87
N SER A 377 -16.18 12.40 -18.19
CA SER A 377 -16.42 11.27 -19.09
C SER A 377 -15.52 10.09 -18.76
N ARG A 378 -15.83 8.88 -19.21
CA ARG A 378 -14.94 7.72 -19.15
C ARG A 378 -13.96 7.73 -20.33
N ARG A 379 -14.30 8.39 -21.42
CA ARG A 379 -13.50 8.52 -22.65
C ARG A 379 -13.43 9.97 -23.09
N VAL A 380 -12.49 10.30 -23.93
CA VAL A 380 -12.46 11.59 -24.63
C VAL A 380 -13.69 11.73 -25.52
N LEU A 381 -14.22 12.94 -25.64
CA LEU A 381 -15.43 13.22 -26.45
C LEU A 381 -15.12 13.38 -27.97
N GLY A 382 -13.84 13.57 -28.32
CA GLY A 382 -13.41 13.80 -29.71
C GLY A 382 -13.70 15.20 -30.23
N LEU A 383 -13.84 16.20 -29.36
CA LEU A 383 -14.05 17.59 -29.72
C LEU A 383 -12.74 18.27 -30.13
N ALA A 384 -12.78 19.13 -31.13
CA ALA A 384 -11.60 19.83 -31.58
C ALA A 384 -11.00 20.71 -30.46
N GLY A 385 -9.69 20.56 -30.22
CA GLY A 385 -9.00 21.27 -29.13
C GLY A 385 -9.29 20.73 -27.75
N GLU A 386 -9.82 19.49 -27.62
CA GLU A 386 -10.07 18.83 -26.35
C GLU A 386 -8.75 18.49 -25.67
N ALA A 387 -8.61 18.96 -24.43
CA ALA A 387 -7.52 18.57 -23.53
C ALA A 387 -8.00 17.48 -22.57
N ASP A 388 -7.33 16.33 -22.56
CA ASP A 388 -7.61 15.22 -21.64
C ASP A 388 -6.92 15.43 -20.29
N HIS A 389 -7.65 15.16 -19.20
CA HIS A 389 -7.12 15.10 -17.86
C HIS A 389 -7.58 13.81 -17.18
N PRO A 390 -6.71 12.79 -17.13
CA PRO A 390 -7.01 11.57 -16.39
C PRO A 390 -7.07 11.89 -14.89
N VAL A 391 -8.21 11.54 -14.25
CA VAL A 391 -8.41 11.73 -12.81
C VAL A 391 -7.79 10.55 -12.06
N PRO A 392 -6.73 10.77 -11.27
CA PRO A 392 -6.09 9.69 -10.53
C PRO A 392 -6.97 9.22 -9.36
N ALA A 393 -6.77 7.97 -8.93
CA ALA A 393 -7.27 7.49 -7.66
C ALA A 393 -6.60 8.25 -6.49
N LEU A 394 -7.19 8.17 -5.30
CA LEU A 394 -6.56 8.76 -4.11
C LEU A 394 -5.26 8.04 -3.79
N ALA A 395 -4.24 8.80 -3.40
CA ALA A 395 -2.93 8.27 -3.05
C ALA A 395 -3.03 7.16 -1.98
N LEU A 396 -2.39 6.03 -2.26
CA LEU A 396 -2.36 4.88 -1.36
C LEU A 396 -1.33 5.07 -0.25
N PRO A 397 -1.55 4.49 0.94
CA PRO A 397 -0.54 4.46 1.98
C PRO A 397 0.62 3.54 1.58
N ALA A 398 1.84 3.90 1.97
CA ALA A 398 3.01 3.03 1.80
C ALA A 398 2.90 1.78 2.69
N ASP A 399 3.50 0.68 2.24
CA ASP A 399 3.57 -0.54 3.02
C ASP A 399 4.35 -0.32 4.32
N GLY A 400 3.78 -0.78 5.45
CA GLY A 400 4.42 -0.63 6.75
C GLY A 400 4.46 0.79 7.30
N ALA A 401 3.76 1.75 6.68
CA ALA A 401 3.72 3.13 7.17
C ALA A 401 3.20 3.21 8.62
N PRO A 402 3.82 4.02 9.49
CA PRO A 402 3.36 4.20 10.85
C PRO A 402 1.95 4.80 10.89
N TRP A 403 1.15 4.41 11.88
CA TRP A 403 -0.26 4.83 11.99
C TRP A 403 -0.47 6.36 11.97
N THR A 404 0.53 7.13 12.39
CA THR A 404 0.51 8.60 12.35
C THR A 404 0.55 9.16 10.93
N GLU A 405 1.23 8.48 10.02
CA GLU A 405 1.25 8.81 8.58
C GLU A 405 -0.01 8.32 7.89
N LEU A 406 -0.48 7.10 8.22
CA LEU A 406 -1.75 6.57 7.73
C LEU A 406 -2.91 7.52 8.00
N ALA A 407 -2.96 8.15 9.17
CA ALA A 407 -3.99 9.14 9.51
C ALA A 407 -3.95 10.42 8.64
N ARG A 408 -2.86 10.68 7.92
CA ARG A 408 -2.72 11.81 6.98
C ARG A 408 -3.02 11.43 5.54
N ASN A 409 -2.95 10.15 5.20
CA ASN A 409 -3.16 9.67 3.84
C ASN A 409 -4.58 10.00 3.34
N PRO A 410 -4.76 10.53 2.12
CA PRO A 410 -6.04 10.98 1.59
C PRO A 410 -7.10 9.87 1.52
N ALA A 411 -6.73 8.69 1.04
CA ALA A 411 -7.64 7.55 0.91
C ALA A 411 -8.07 7.00 2.28
N VAL A 412 -7.13 6.92 3.23
CA VAL A 412 -7.43 6.54 4.62
C VAL A 412 -8.34 7.58 5.29
N ARG A 413 -8.12 8.87 5.06
CA ARG A 413 -8.96 9.95 5.60
C ARG A 413 -10.38 9.89 5.06
N LEU A 414 -10.55 9.65 3.76
CA LEU A 414 -11.88 9.47 3.19
C LEU A 414 -12.59 8.27 3.83
N PHE A 415 -11.91 7.12 3.92
CA PHE A 415 -12.46 5.93 4.55
C PHE A 415 -12.87 6.19 6.01
N VAL A 416 -12.01 6.82 6.80
CA VAL A 416 -12.28 7.13 8.22
C VAL A 416 -13.44 8.11 8.36
N GLU A 417 -13.53 9.16 7.53
CA GLU A 417 -14.64 10.11 7.55
C GLU A 417 -15.98 9.40 7.27
N ARG A 418 -16.02 8.55 6.25
CA ARG A 418 -17.22 7.78 5.89
C ARG A 418 -17.54 6.69 6.91
N ALA A 419 -16.53 6.07 7.50
CA ALA A 419 -16.70 5.11 8.59
C ALA A 419 -17.29 5.78 9.84
N VAL A 420 -16.82 6.97 10.20
CA VAL A 420 -17.38 7.77 11.29
C VAL A 420 -18.82 8.20 10.99
N ALA A 421 -19.12 8.60 9.75
CA ALA A 421 -20.48 8.93 9.35
C ALA A 421 -21.43 7.72 9.43
N SER A 422 -20.91 6.50 9.21
CA SER A 422 -21.66 5.25 9.29
C SER A 422 -21.76 4.71 10.72
N ARG A 423 -20.68 4.91 11.51
CA ARG A 423 -20.50 4.44 12.88
C ARG A 423 -19.75 5.50 13.67
N ALA A 424 -20.47 6.31 14.45
CA ALA A 424 -19.95 7.52 15.09
C ALA A 424 -18.78 7.30 16.09
N ASP A 425 -18.65 6.10 16.64
CA ASP A 425 -17.59 5.72 17.56
C ASP A 425 -16.34 5.12 16.85
N PHE A 426 -16.36 5.03 15.52
CA PHE A 426 -15.20 4.54 14.78
C PHE A 426 -14.01 5.49 14.90
N GLN A 427 -12.86 4.95 15.23
CA GLN A 427 -11.59 5.67 15.31
C GLN A 427 -10.47 4.84 14.69
N LEU A 428 -9.58 5.51 13.97
CA LEU A 428 -8.32 4.92 13.53
C LEU A 428 -7.37 4.89 14.74
N HIS A 429 -6.86 3.72 15.08
CA HIS A 429 -5.92 3.51 16.19
C HIS A 429 -4.91 2.41 15.82
N PRO A 430 -3.76 2.28 16.54
CA PRO A 430 -2.72 1.32 16.17
C PRO A 430 -3.20 -0.12 15.96
N GLY A 431 -4.24 -0.55 16.66
CA GLY A 431 -4.79 -1.91 16.56
C GLY A 431 -5.66 -2.19 15.32
N ASN A 432 -6.10 -1.16 14.58
CA ASN A 432 -6.87 -1.33 13.35
C ASN A 432 -6.23 -0.62 12.13
N ALA A 433 -5.14 0.11 12.35
CA ALA A 433 -4.51 0.94 11.32
C ALA A 433 -3.98 0.09 10.15
N GLU A 434 -3.34 -1.03 10.42
CA GLU A 434 -2.83 -1.97 9.41
C GLU A 434 -3.97 -2.56 8.58
N ALA A 435 -5.05 -3.03 9.23
CA ALA A 435 -6.21 -3.55 8.51
C ALA A 435 -6.90 -2.50 7.63
N VAL A 436 -6.96 -1.24 8.09
CA VAL A 436 -7.49 -0.12 7.30
C VAL A 436 -6.56 0.19 6.13
N ALA A 437 -5.25 0.23 6.34
CA ALA A 437 -4.27 0.48 5.27
C ALA A 437 -4.36 -0.58 4.18
N THR A 438 -4.32 -1.86 4.55
CA THR A 438 -4.44 -2.98 3.61
C THR A 438 -5.79 -2.99 2.89
N LEU A 439 -6.89 -2.65 3.59
CA LEU A 439 -8.20 -2.52 2.98
C LEU A 439 -8.22 -1.40 1.93
N VAL A 440 -7.66 -0.24 2.23
CA VAL A 440 -7.57 0.92 1.33
C VAL A 440 -6.73 0.59 0.10
N GLN A 441 -5.59 -0.09 0.27
CA GLN A 441 -4.74 -0.57 -0.82
C GLN A 441 -5.50 -1.54 -1.73
N ARG A 442 -6.20 -2.51 -1.15
CA ARG A 442 -6.99 -3.48 -1.89
C ARG A 442 -8.15 -2.87 -2.67
N LEU A 443 -8.72 -1.78 -2.16
CA LEU A 443 -9.73 -0.96 -2.85
C LEU A 443 -9.11 0.05 -3.83
N GLN A 444 -7.79 0.00 -4.02
CA GLN A 444 -7.02 0.80 -4.99
C GLN A 444 -7.28 2.31 -4.89
N GLY A 445 -7.60 2.81 -3.70
CA GLY A 445 -7.89 4.24 -3.50
C GLY A 445 -9.12 4.77 -4.25
N LEU A 446 -9.99 3.90 -4.77
CA LEU A 446 -11.21 4.30 -5.48
C LEU A 446 -12.23 4.90 -4.51
N PRO A 447 -12.60 6.18 -4.62
CA PRO A 447 -13.47 6.84 -3.64
C PRO A 447 -14.79 6.13 -3.40
N LEU A 448 -15.48 5.69 -4.45
CA LEU A 448 -16.75 4.95 -4.32
C LEU A 448 -16.57 3.63 -3.56
N ALA A 449 -15.51 2.88 -3.86
CA ALA A 449 -15.23 1.62 -3.17
C ALA A 449 -14.91 1.84 -1.70
N LEU A 450 -14.15 2.89 -1.38
CA LEU A 450 -13.84 3.31 -0.01
C LEU A 450 -15.09 3.73 0.77
N GLU A 451 -15.99 4.51 0.17
CA GLU A 451 -17.26 4.91 0.77
C GLU A 451 -18.19 3.73 1.04
N LEU A 452 -18.32 2.81 0.06
CA LEU A 452 -19.12 1.60 0.20
C LEU A 452 -18.57 0.67 1.29
N ALA A 453 -17.24 0.47 1.33
CA ALA A 453 -16.57 -0.31 2.37
C ALA A 453 -16.72 0.34 3.75
N ALA A 454 -16.54 1.65 3.85
CA ALA A 454 -16.72 2.40 5.09
C ALA A 454 -18.16 2.31 5.64
N SER A 455 -19.16 2.25 4.76
CA SER A 455 -20.55 2.07 5.18
C SER A 455 -20.80 0.73 5.89
N ARG A 456 -19.98 -0.30 5.59
CA ARG A 456 -20.04 -1.64 6.21
C ARG A 456 -19.39 -1.70 7.59
N VAL A 457 -18.60 -0.71 7.96
CA VAL A 457 -17.95 -0.65 9.29
C VAL A 457 -18.97 -0.64 10.43
N ARG A 458 -20.22 -0.28 10.14
CA ARG A 458 -21.34 -0.37 11.11
C ARG A 458 -21.57 -1.79 11.58
N SER A 459 -21.45 -2.78 10.70
CA SER A 459 -21.72 -4.19 10.99
C SER A 459 -20.49 -5.07 11.05
N LEU A 460 -19.38 -4.66 10.40
CA LEU A 460 -18.16 -5.45 10.27
C LEU A 460 -16.92 -4.61 10.63
N PRO A 461 -16.05 -5.05 11.53
CA PRO A 461 -14.77 -4.36 11.76
C PRO A 461 -13.87 -4.45 10.53
N PRO A 462 -12.93 -3.50 10.32
CA PRO A 462 -12.06 -3.46 9.14
C PRO A 462 -11.32 -4.77 8.84
N ALA A 463 -10.82 -5.46 9.88
CA ALA A 463 -10.15 -6.75 9.72
C ALA A 463 -11.09 -7.85 9.19
N ALA A 464 -12.35 -7.91 9.65
CA ALA A 464 -13.31 -8.87 9.14
C ALA A 464 -13.74 -8.54 7.70
N LEU A 465 -13.90 -7.25 7.37
CA LEU A 465 -14.19 -6.81 6.01
C LEU A 465 -13.02 -7.17 5.06
N LEU A 466 -11.79 -6.97 5.51
CA LEU A 466 -10.59 -7.36 4.76
C LEU A 466 -10.55 -8.87 4.52
N ALA A 467 -10.85 -9.70 5.54
CA ALA A 467 -10.89 -11.16 5.42
C ALA A 467 -11.95 -11.63 4.41
N LEU A 468 -13.12 -10.99 4.39
CA LEU A 468 -14.17 -11.27 3.41
C LEU A 468 -13.76 -10.85 1.99
N LEU A 469 -13.14 -9.70 1.84
CA LEU A 469 -12.61 -9.24 0.55
C LEU A 469 -11.37 -10.02 0.10
N ALA A 470 -10.74 -10.80 0.98
CA ALA A 470 -9.65 -11.70 0.62
C ALA A 470 -10.13 -13.02 -0.02
N GLN A 471 -11.42 -13.36 0.09
CA GLN A 471 -11.99 -14.56 -0.55
C GLN A 471 -11.96 -14.41 -2.08
N PRO A 472 -11.77 -15.51 -2.82
CA PRO A 472 -11.79 -15.45 -4.29
C PRO A 472 -13.20 -15.24 -4.83
N GLY A 473 -13.29 -14.64 -6.03
CA GLY A 473 -14.55 -14.48 -6.78
C GLY A 473 -15.25 -13.13 -6.58
N SER A 474 -16.08 -12.74 -7.55
CA SER A 474 -16.75 -11.43 -7.56
C SER A 474 -17.82 -11.30 -6.47
N GLY A 475 -18.28 -12.39 -5.89
CA GLY A 475 -19.24 -12.38 -4.77
C GLY A 475 -18.77 -11.53 -3.59
N ARG A 476 -17.46 -11.40 -3.37
CA ARG A 476 -16.88 -10.51 -2.34
C ARG A 476 -17.21 -9.03 -2.57
N TRP A 477 -17.31 -8.59 -3.82
CA TRP A 477 -17.61 -7.21 -4.18
C TRP A 477 -19.09 -6.86 -4.06
N SER A 478 -19.99 -7.87 -4.03
CA SER A 478 -21.43 -7.66 -3.75
C SER A 478 -21.67 -7.06 -2.37
N LEU A 479 -20.73 -7.25 -1.43
CA LEU A 479 -20.74 -6.58 -0.13
C LEU A 479 -20.63 -5.06 -0.27
N LEU A 480 -20.02 -4.56 -1.35
CA LEU A 480 -19.88 -3.15 -1.65
C LEU A 480 -21.08 -2.64 -2.46
N SER A 481 -22.26 -2.70 -1.85
CA SER A 481 -23.51 -2.16 -2.38
C SER A 481 -24.21 -1.33 -1.31
N ARG A 482 -24.94 -0.27 -1.69
CA ARG A 482 -25.74 0.52 -0.76
C ARG A 482 -27.02 -0.25 -0.40
N SER A 483 -27.24 -0.50 0.87
CA SER A 483 -28.53 -0.99 1.37
C SER A 483 -29.50 0.19 1.50
N GLY A 484 -30.60 0.20 0.72
CA GLY A 484 -31.62 1.25 0.78
C GLY A 484 -31.29 2.47 -0.10
N ALA A 485 -31.08 2.26 -1.42
CA ALA A 485 -31.02 3.33 -2.39
C ALA A 485 -32.29 4.19 -2.32
N ARG A 486 -32.15 5.53 -2.20
CA ARG A 486 -33.26 6.47 -2.21
C ARG A 486 -33.79 6.64 -3.63
N ALA A 487 -35.08 6.92 -3.76
CA ALA A 487 -35.65 7.29 -5.04
C ALA A 487 -34.96 8.59 -5.51
N GLY A 488 -34.18 8.47 -6.61
CA GLY A 488 -33.34 9.56 -7.16
C GLY A 488 -31.84 9.29 -7.18
N ASP A 489 -31.33 8.26 -6.46
CA ASP A 489 -29.92 7.85 -6.56
C ASP A 489 -29.68 7.16 -7.92
N ASP A 490 -28.60 7.53 -8.60
CA ASP A 490 -28.18 6.85 -9.83
C ASP A 490 -27.89 5.37 -9.52
N PRO A 491 -28.58 4.42 -10.15
CA PRO A 491 -28.36 2.98 -9.92
C PRO A 491 -26.89 2.57 -10.11
N ARG A 492 -26.14 3.28 -10.95
CA ARG A 492 -24.72 3.04 -11.23
C ARG A 492 -23.81 3.30 -10.02
N HIS A 493 -24.23 4.15 -9.08
CA HIS A 493 -23.48 4.41 -7.86
C HIS A 493 -23.94 3.55 -6.67
N ALA A 494 -24.93 2.70 -6.86
CA ALA A 494 -25.45 1.83 -5.81
C ALA A 494 -24.57 0.61 -5.56
N SER A 495 -23.78 0.17 -6.53
CA SER A 495 -22.92 -1.02 -6.43
C SER A 495 -21.67 -0.88 -7.30
N LEU A 496 -20.52 -1.28 -6.75
CA LEU A 496 -19.25 -1.30 -7.49
C LEU A 496 -19.34 -2.23 -8.72
N LEU A 497 -19.99 -3.40 -8.58
CA LEU A 497 -20.15 -4.34 -9.69
C LEU A 497 -21.01 -3.79 -10.84
N ALA A 498 -22.04 -2.99 -10.55
CA ALA A 498 -22.83 -2.35 -11.60
C ALA A 498 -21.99 -1.38 -12.45
N VAL A 499 -21.09 -0.64 -11.82
CA VAL A 499 -20.14 0.26 -12.52
C VAL A 499 -19.18 -0.53 -13.41
N VAL A 500 -18.70 -1.67 -12.94
CA VAL A 500 -17.83 -2.56 -13.72
C VAL A 500 -18.60 -3.15 -14.91
N ASP A 501 -19.79 -3.68 -14.67
CA ASP A 501 -20.63 -4.28 -15.72
C ASP A 501 -20.97 -3.31 -16.86
N ASP A 502 -21.28 -2.08 -16.52
CA ASP A 502 -21.55 -1.02 -17.50
C ASP A 502 -20.30 -0.68 -18.34
N SER A 503 -19.13 -0.66 -17.70
CA SER A 503 -17.86 -0.45 -18.39
C SER A 503 -17.50 -1.61 -19.32
N LEU A 504 -17.74 -2.87 -18.90
CA LEU A 504 -17.50 -4.06 -19.72
C LEU A 504 -18.44 -4.12 -20.93
N ALA A 505 -19.72 -3.71 -20.76
CA ALA A 505 -20.70 -3.72 -21.84
C ALA A 505 -20.42 -2.70 -22.95
N SER A 506 -19.63 -1.65 -22.66
CA SER A 506 -19.30 -0.60 -23.61
C SER A 506 -18.04 -0.87 -24.46
N LEU A 507 -17.36 -2.01 -24.25
CA LEU A 507 -16.11 -2.33 -24.94
C LEU A 507 -16.29 -2.80 -26.37
N PRO A 508 -15.41 -2.44 -27.30
CA PRO A 508 -15.29 -3.07 -28.60
C PRO A 508 -14.95 -4.56 -28.50
N ALA A 509 -15.35 -5.34 -29.48
CA ALA A 509 -15.21 -6.81 -29.46
C ALA A 509 -13.74 -7.28 -29.30
N HIS A 510 -12.79 -6.61 -29.97
CA HIS A 510 -11.36 -6.95 -29.86
C HIS A 510 -10.80 -6.67 -28.45
N ALA A 511 -11.16 -5.56 -27.81
CA ALA A 511 -10.75 -5.25 -26.45
C ALA A 511 -11.41 -6.22 -25.43
N ALA A 512 -12.68 -6.58 -25.65
CA ALA A 512 -13.37 -7.55 -24.83
C ALA A 512 -12.76 -8.95 -24.92
N ALA A 513 -12.25 -9.35 -26.10
CA ALA A 513 -11.58 -10.64 -26.32
C ALA A 513 -10.26 -10.78 -25.54
N LEU A 514 -9.57 -9.68 -25.23
CA LEU A 514 -8.32 -9.67 -24.48
C LEU A 514 -8.55 -9.84 -22.97
N LEU A 515 -9.70 -9.42 -22.46
CA LEU A 515 -10.00 -9.40 -21.01
C LEU A 515 -9.82 -10.77 -20.30
N PRO A 516 -10.26 -11.93 -20.83
CA PRO A 516 -10.05 -13.22 -20.21
C PRO A 516 -8.58 -13.55 -19.97
N TRP A 517 -7.71 -13.17 -20.89
CA TRP A 517 -6.28 -13.37 -20.82
C TRP A 517 -5.64 -12.48 -19.76
N LEU A 518 -5.95 -11.19 -19.75
CA LEU A 518 -5.50 -10.28 -18.70
C LEU A 518 -6.03 -10.68 -17.31
N ALA A 519 -7.27 -11.18 -17.23
CA ALA A 519 -7.86 -11.61 -15.96
C ALA A 519 -7.21 -12.91 -15.43
N ALA A 520 -6.83 -13.83 -16.31
CA ALA A 520 -6.18 -15.07 -15.93
C ALA A 520 -4.77 -14.86 -15.38
N ALA A 521 -4.06 -13.82 -15.82
CA ALA A 521 -2.72 -13.50 -15.34
C ALA A 521 -2.72 -13.05 -13.89
N PRO A 522 -1.84 -13.59 -13.03
CA PRO A 522 -1.76 -13.18 -11.61
C PRO A 522 -1.02 -11.86 -11.41
N ALA A 523 -0.36 -11.35 -12.44
CA ALA A 523 0.50 -10.17 -12.42
C ALA A 523 0.24 -9.28 -13.63
N ALA A 524 0.87 -8.11 -13.64
CA ALA A 524 0.89 -7.23 -14.80
C ALA A 524 1.58 -7.90 -15.99
N LEU A 525 1.17 -7.53 -17.21
CA LEU A 525 1.74 -8.01 -18.47
C LEU A 525 2.32 -6.83 -19.26
N ALA A 526 3.48 -7.03 -19.86
CA ALA A 526 4.06 -6.08 -20.80
C ALA A 526 3.23 -6.02 -22.07
N ALA A 527 3.14 -4.87 -22.72
CA ALA A 527 2.34 -4.69 -23.92
C ALA A 527 2.84 -5.55 -25.08
N ASP A 528 4.16 -5.75 -25.20
CA ASP A 528 4.77 -6.64 -26.16
C ASP A 528 4.47 -8.13 -25.89
N LEU A 529 4.43 -8.55 -24.62
CA LEU A 529 3.96 -9.88 -24.25
C LEU A 529 2.48 -10.09 -24.61
N VAL A 530 1.64 -9.06 -24.39
CA VAL A 530 0.21 -9.11 -24.77
C VAL A 530 0.06 -9.28 -26.28
N ALA A 531 0.95 -8.69 -27.09
CA ALA A 531 0.96 -8.91 -28.54
C ALA A 531 1.18 -10.38 -28.92
N HIS A 532 2.03 -11.13 -28.19
CA HIS A 532 2.21 -12.57 -28.40
C HIS A 532 0.99 -13.42 -27.93
N LEU A 533 0.13 -12.89 -27.07
CA LEU A 533 -1.13 -13.55 -26.65
C LEU A 533 -2.30 -13.22 -27.60
N ALA A 534 -2.22 -12.15 -28.37
CA ALA A 534 -3.30 -11.65 -29.23
C ALA A 534 -3.85 -12.69 -30.22
N PRO A 535 -3.03 -13.53 -30.89
CA PRO A 535 -3.53 -14.60 -31.76
C PRO A 535 -4.42 -15.60 -31.03
N ALA A 536 -4.03 -15.98 -29.81
CA ALA A 536 -4.83 -16.89 -28.98
C ALA A 536 -6.13 -16.24 -28.48
N ALA A 537 -6.16 -14.92 -28.36
CA ALA A 537 -7.36 -14.16 -28.06
C ALA A 537 -8.27 -13.93 -29.26
N GLY A 538 -7.85 -14.32 -30.47
CA GLY A 538 -8.62 -14.11 -31.70
C GLY A 538 -8.59 -12.65 -32.22
N ILE A 539 -7.56 -11.88 -31.82
CA ILE A 539 -7.43 -10.46 -32.22
C ILE A 539 -6.61 -10.32 -33.51
N GLY A 540 -5.87 -11.39 -33.92
CA GLY A 540 -4.97 -11.40 -35.08
C GLY A 540 -3.51 -11.40 -34.68
N ASP A 541 -2.62 -11.56 -35.70
CA ASP A 541 -1.17 -11.67 -35.47
C ASP A 541 -0.45 -10.31 -35.48
N ASP A 542 -1.19 -9.20 -35.55
CA ASP A 542 -0.65 -7.85 -35.63
C ASP A 542 -0.47 -7.24 -34.21
N ALA A 543 0.77 -6.88 -33.90
CA ALA A 543 1.08 -6.18 -32.66
C ALA A 543 0.35 -4.83 -32.51
N ALA A 544 -0.02 -4.19 -33.63
CA ALA A 544 -0.81 -2.97 -33.61
C ALA A 544 -2.22 -3.22 -33.08
N ALA A 545 -2.88 -4.31 -33.52
CA ALA A 545 -4.22 -4.67 -33.02
C ALA A 545 -4.24 -4.98 -31.53
N ALA A 546 -3.17 -5.57 -30.98
CA ALA A 546 -3.02 -5.80 -29.55
C ALA A 546 -2.87 -4.48 -28.76
N ARG A 547 -2.11 -3.52 -29.31
CA ARG A 547 -1.96 -2.18 -28.69
C ARG A 547 -3.27 -1.42 -28.74
N ASP A 548 -3.98 -1.41 -29.86
CA ASP A 548 -5.30 -0.79 -29.99
C ASP A 548 -6.28 -1.36 -28.93
N ALA A 549 -6.27 -2.69 -28.73
CA ALA A 549 -7.08 -3.33 -27.70
C ALA A 549 -6.69 -2.89 -26.28
N LEU A 550 -5.38 -2.75 -25.98
CA LEU A 550 -4.91 -2.21 -24.71
C LEU A 550 -5.32 -0.75 -24.53
N ASP A 551 -5.18 0.08 -25.57
CA ASP A 551 -5.55 1.50 -25.53
C ASP A 551 -7.05 1.69 -25.25
N GLU A 552 -7.91 0.84 -25.83
CA GLU A 552 -9.34 0.83 -25.52
C GLU A 552 -9.62 0.44 -24.06
N LEU A 553 -8.89 -0.54 -23.51
CA LEU A 553 -9.01 -0.92 -22.11
C LEU A 553 -8.51 0.19 -21.16
N VAL A 554 -7.45 0.90 -21.54
CA VAL A 554 -6.98 2.11 -20.83
C VAL A 554 -8.02 3.21 -20.91
N ALA A 555 -8.58 3.45 -22.12
CA ALA A 555 -9.61 4.44 -22.32
C ALA A 555 -10.87 4.14 -21.50
N ALA A 556 -11.25 2.86 -21.40
CA ALA A 556 -12.34 2.41 -20.52
C ALA A 556 -11.95 2.41 -19.03
N SER A 557 -10.69 2.70 -18.69
CA SER A 557 -10.14 2.71 -17.33
C SER A 557 -10.31 1.36 -16.59
N LEU A 558 -10.14 0.27 -17.29
CA LEU A 558 -10.23 -1.09 -16.77
C LEU A 558 -8.86 -1.66 -16.39
N ILE A 559 -7.79 -1.14 -17.00
CA ILE A 559 -6.41 -1.48 -16.69
C ILE A 559 -5.63 -0.25 -16.23
N ASP A 560 -4.64 -0.47 -15.39
CA ASP A 560 -3.73 0.54 -14.89
C ASP A 560 -2.28 0.19 -15.26
N PRO A 561 -1.40 1.20 -15.47
CA PRO A 561 0.02 0.97 -15.54
C PRO A 561 0.52 0.50 -14.18
N ALA A 562 1.15 -0.67 -14.12
CA ALA A 562 1.67 -1.26 -12.89
C ALA A 562 3.14 -0.90 -12.67
N CYS A 563 3.93 -0.88 -13.73
CA CYS A 563 5.32 -0.41 -13.74
C CYS A 563 5.74 -0.03 -15.15
N ASP A 564 6.80 0.75 -15.23
CA ASP A 564 7.48 1.10 -16.47
C ASP A 564 8.94 0.66 -16.29
N ASP A 565 9.44 -0.15 -17.22
CA ASP A 565 10.83 -0.64 -17.19
C ASP A 565 11.78 0.24 -17.99
N GLY A 566 11.30 1.42 -18.44
CA GLY A 566 12.03 2.37 -19.29
C GLY A 566 12.04 2.02 -20.77
N THR A 567 11.45 0.88 -21.17
CA THR A 567 11.30 0.43 -22.55
C THR A 567 9.85 0.10 -22.89
N GLU A 568 9.07 -0.37 -21.91
CA GLU A 568 7.69 -0.80 -22.09
C GLU A 568 6.88 -0.59 -20.81
N THR A 569 5.59 -0.33 -20.96
CA THR A 569 4.66 -0.24 -19.84
C THR A 569 4.01 -1.60 -19.57
N TRP A 570 3.98 -1.99 -18.30
CA TRP A 570 3.30 -3.18 -17.82
C TRP A 570 1.90 -2.83 -17.34
N TRP A 571 0.91 -3.58 -17.77
CA TRP A 571 -0.49 -3.32 -17.53
C TRP A 571 -1.12 -4.34 -16.58
N ALA A 572 -1.86 -3.87 -15.61
CA ALA A 572 -2.61 -4.72 -14.68
C ALA A 572 -4.10 -4.43 -14.76
N LEU A 573 -4.91 -5.49 -14.78
CA LEU A 573 -6.35 -5.39 -14.69
C LEU A 573 -6.75 -5.04 -13.25
N ARG A 574 -7.70 -4.10 -13.08
CA ARG A 574 -8.21 -3.74 -11.75
C ARG A 574 -8.89 -4.94 -11.08
N GLU A 575 -8.64 -5.13 -9.79
CA GLU A 575 -9.07 -6.34 -9.07
C GLU A 575 -10.59 -6.62 -9.18
N PRO A 576 -11.50 -5.62 -9.02
CA PRO A 576 -12.93 -5.86 -9.20
C PRO A 576 -13.31 -6.24 -10.64
N VAL A 577 -12.61 -5.70 -11.64
CA VAL A 577 -12.80 -6.04 -13.06
C VAL A 577 -12.33 -7.45 -13.32
N ARG A 578 -11.13 -7.80 -12.83
CA ARG A 578 -10.55 -9.13 -12.94
C ARG A 578 -11.49 -10.21 -12.44
N ASP A 579 -11.97 -10.06 -11.18
CA ASP A 579 -12.89 -11.03 -10.58
C ASP A 579 -14.17 -11.16 -11.38
N ARG A 580 -14.71 -10.02 -11.85
CA ARG A 580 -15.94 -10.01 -12.61
C ARG A 580 -15.80 -10.71 -13.96
N VAL A 581 -14.66 -10.56 -14.62
CA VAL A 581 -14.33 -11.25 -15.87
C VAL A 581 -14.19 -12.76 -15.62
N LEU A 582 -13.44 -13.15 -14.59
CA LEU A 582 -13.25 -14.56 -14.23
C LEU A 582 -14.55 -15.29 -13.88
N ASP A 583 -15.52 -14.60 -13.26
CA ASP A 583 -16.82 -15.19 -12.93
C ASP A 583 -17.73 -15.39 -14.17
N ARG A 584 -17.56 -14.59 -15.20
CA ARG A 584 -18.46 -14.59 -16.37
C ARG A 584 -17.95 -15.42 -17.54
N GLN A 585 -16.65 -15.68 -17.58
CA GLN A 585 -16.00 -16.28 -18.75
C GLN A 585 -15.40 -17.63 -18.42
N ALA A 586 -15.37 -18.51 -19.42
CA ALA A 586 -14.65 -19.78 -19.33
C ALA A 586 -13.15 -19.55 -19.14
N ALA A 587 -12.49 -20.45 -18.43
CA ALA A 587 -11.05 -20.40 -18.23
C ALA A 587 -10.30 -20.41 -19.56
N THR A 588 -9.31 -19.53 -19.72
CA THR A 588 -8.45 -19.51 -20.90
C THR A 588 -7.63 -20.80 -21.00
N PRO A 589 -7.39 -21.32 -22.21
CA PRO A 589 -6.47 -22.46 -22.40
C PRO A 589 -5.08 -22.17 -21.81
N ARG A 590 -4.42 -23.18 -21.27
CA ARG A 590 -3.10 -23.02 -20.61
C ARG A 590 -1.93 -23.02 -21.59
N SER A 591 -2.00 -23.86 -22.62
CA SER A 591 -0.90 -24.00 -23.58
C SER A 591 -0.46 -22.71 -24.26
N PRO A 592 -1.34 -21.81 -24.72
CA PRO A 592 -0.92 -20.56 -25.36
C PRO A 592 -0.04 -19.66 -24.49
N TRP A 593 -0.19 -19.71 -23.17
CA TRP A 593 0.65 -18.94 -22.24
C TRP A 593 2.13 -19.35 -22.31
N TRP A 594 2.40 -20.66 -22.36
CA TRP A 594 3.75 -21.18 -22.42
C TRP A 594 4.43 -20.82 -23.73
N TRP A 595 3.70 -20.95 -24.82
CA TRP A 595 4.20 -20.57 -26.13
C TRP A 595 4.43 -19.06 -26.26
N ALA A 596 3.48 -18.22 -25.84
CA ALA A 596 3.57 -16.78 -25.97
C ALA A 596 4.71 -16.19 -25.13
N VAL A 597 4.87 -16.67 -23.89
CA VAL A 597 5.98 -16.21 -23.02
C VAL A 597 7.34 -16.69 -23.56
N ALA A 598 7.40 -17.89 -24.15
CA ALA A 598 8.63 -18.39 -24.78
C ALA A 598 9.00 -17.54 -26.01
N ALA A 599 8.05 -17.28 -26.91
CA ALA A 599 8.26 -16.46 -28.11
C ALA A 599 8.67 -15.01 -27.71
N TRP A 600 7.97 -14.42 -26.75
CA TRP A 600 8.34 -13.12 -26.22
C TRP A 600 9.75 -13.08 -25.63
N ALA A 601 10.15 -14.12 -24.88
CA ALA A 601 11.50 -14.21 -24.32
C ALA A 601 12.58 -14.40 -25.38
N GLU A 602 12.28 -15.11 -26.48
CA GLU A 602 13.18 -15.27 -27.62
C GLU A 602 13.41 -13.94 -28.37
N ASP A 603 12.41 -13.05 -28.41
CA ASP A 603 12.47 -11.76 -29.08
C ASP A 603 13.14 -10.65 -28.26
N LEU A 604 13.38 -10.88 -26.95
CA LEU A 604 14.02 -9.88 -26.10
C LEU A 604 15.46 -9.59 -26.51
N PRO A 605 15.87 -8.31 -26.57
CA PRO A 605 17.26 -7.96 -26.87
C PRO A 605 18.21 -8.43 -25.76
N GLN A 606 19.38 -8.94 -26.17
CA GLN A 606 20.43 -9.38 -25.25
C GLN A 606 21.46 -8.26 -25.00
N PRO A 607 21.98 -8.07 -23.76
CA PRO A 607 21.58 -8.72 -22.49
C PRO A 607 20.19 -8.28 -22.04
N TRP A 608 19.48 -9.15 -21.37
CA TRP A 608 18.13 -8.85 -20.94
C TRP A 608 18.10 -7.71 -19.92
N PRO A 609 17.13 -6.79 -20.04
CA PRO A 609 16.93 -5.77 -19.02
C PRO A 609 16.35 -6.41 -17.76
N LEU A 610 17.12 -6.40 -16.66
CA LEU A 610 16.72 -6.96 -15.35
C LEU A 610 15.34 -6.49 -14.87
N PRO A 611 14.94 -5.22 -15.01
CA PRO A 611 13.62 -4.76 -14.61
C PRO A 611 12.47 -5.51 -15.29
N ARG A 612 12.64 -6.00 -16.52
CA ARG A 612 11.61 -6.77 -17.24
C ARG A 612 11.35 -8.15 -16.65
N LEU A 613 12.33 -8.75 -16.03
CA LEU A 613 12.20 -10.10 -15.48
C LEU A 613 11.42 -10.13 -14.16
N ALA A 614 11.50 -9.07 -13.34
CA ALA A 614 10.87 -9.04 -12.03
C ALA A 614 9.34 -9.24 -12.05
N PRO A 615 8.56 -8.56 -12.91
CA PRO A 615 7.12 -8.78 -13.02
C PRO A 615 6.74 -10.15 -13.59
N LEU A 616 7.64 -10.82 -14.32
CA LEU A 616 7.40 -12.13 -14.94
C LEU A 616 7.33 -13.27 -13.91
N TRP A 617 8.04 -13.16 -12.76
CA TRP A 617 8.14 -14.26 -11.79
C TRP A 617 6.80 -14.75 -11.23
N PRO A 618 5.86 -13.88 -10.79
CA PRO A 618 4.54 -14.33 -10.38
C PRO A 618 3.77 -15.05 -11.48
N LEU A 619 3.94 -14.62 -12.75
CA LEU A 619 3.34 -15.26 -13.91
C LEU A 619 3.90 -16.67 -14.10
N LEU A 620 5.22 -16.84 -14.10
CA LEU A 620 5.88 -18.14 -14.23
C LEU A 620 5.49 -19.10 -13.10
N ALA A 621 5.43 -18.60 -11.86
CA ALA A 621 4.99 -19.39 -10.72
C ALA A 621 3.52 -19.84 -10.86
N TRP A 622 2.64 -18.99 -11.40
CA TRP A 622 1.25 -19.32 -11.67
C TRP A 622 1.15 -20.34 -12.82
N MET A 623 1.84 -20.11 -13.93
CA MET A 623 1.88 -21.04 -15.06
C MET A 623 2.30 -22.45 -14.61
N ALA A 624 3.35 -22.53 -13.81
CA ALA A 624 3.86 -23.81 -13.31
C ALA A 624 2.87 -24.53 -12.38
N ARG A 625 2.19 -23.79 -11.48
CA ARG A 625 1.18 -24.38 -10.59
C ARG A 625 -0.10 -24.81 -11.30
N THR A 626 -0.38 -24.22 -12.43
CA THR A 626 -1.61 -24.49 -13.22
C THR A 626 -1.34 -25.33 -14.48
N ALA A 627 -0.09 -25.75 -14.69
CA ALA A 627 0.25 -26.66 -15.77
C ALA A 627 -0.41 -28.03 -15.56
N ASP A 628 -1.16 -28.43 -16.52
CA ASP A 628 -1.83 -29.73 -16.61
C ASP A 628 -1.35 -30.52 -17.85
N ASP A 629 -1.89 -31.68 -18.07
CA ASP A 629 -1.51 -32.56 -19.16
C ASP A 629 -1.86 -32.04 -20.56
N THR A 630 -2.59 -30.91 -20.64
CA THR A 630 -2.89 -30.25 -21.92
C THR A 630 -1.74 -29.36 -22.40
N VAL A 631 -0.77 -29.05 -21.54
CA VAL A 631 0.42 -28.28 -21.91
C VAL A 631 1.49 -29.22 -22.50
N PRO A 632 1.89 -29.02 -23.75
CA PRO A 632 2.92 -29.85 -24.37
C PRO A 632 4.26 -29.74 -23.63
N ALA A 633 4.94 -30.87 -23.40
CA ALA A 633 6.27 -30.90 -22.78
C ALA A 633 7.27 -30.00 -23.52
N ALA A 634 7.16 -29.96 -24.86
CA ALA A 634 8.01 -29.12 -25.70
C ALA A 634 7.90 -27.63 -25.40
N ASP A 635 6.69 -27.13 -25.08
CA ASP A 635 6.49 -25.72 -24.79
C ASP A 635 7.11 -25.34 -23.43
N ILE A 636 6.99 -26.23 -22.44
CA ILE A 636 7.63 -26.04 -21.13
C ILE A 636 9.15 -25.99 -21.27
N CYS A 637 9.71 -26.90 -22.03
CA CYS A 637 11.15 -26.97 -22.28
C CYS A 637 11.66 -25.79 -23.11
N ARG A 638 10.90 -25.35 -24.14
CA ARG A 638 11.24 -24.15 -24.91
C ARG A 638 11.26 -22.91 -24.02
N LEU A 639 10.23 -22.71 -23.20
CA LEU A 639 10.18 -21.59 -22.28
C LEU A 639 11.36 -21.60 -21.30
N ALA A 640 11.67 -22.76 -20.71
CA ALA A 640 12.80 -22.90 -19.80
C ALA A 640 14.14 -22.49 -20.46
N LEU A 641 14.34 -22.92 -21.72
CA LEU A 641 15.55 -22.61 -22.49
C LEU A 641 15.58 -21.17 -23.00
N ALA A 642 14.42 -20.60 -23.40
CA ALA A 642 14.32 -19.21 -23.79
C ALA A 642 14.66 -18.26 -22.62
N LEU A 643 14.25 -18.62 -21.41
CA LEU A 643 14.57 -17.87 -20.19
C LEU A 643 15.95 -18.16 -19.59
N ALA A 644 16.74 -19.11 -20.17
CA ALA A 644 18.03 -19.52 -19.62
C ALA A 644 19.00 -18.35 -19.34
N PRO A 645 19.13 -17.33 -20.20
CA PRO A 645 19.98 -16.18 -19.89
C PRO A 645 19.59 -15.45 -18.60
N GLY A 646 18.28 -15.33 -18.30
CA GLY A 646 17.76 -14.66 -17.11
C GLY A 646 17.88 -15.47 -15.82
N TRP A 647 18.03 -16.82 -15.92
CA TRP A 647 18.16 -17.65 -14.71
C TRP A 647 19.48 -17.42 -13.96
N ALA A 648 20.51 -16.93 -14.63
CA ALA A 648 21.75 -16.53 -14.00
C ALA A 648 21.59 -15.27 -13.15
N GLU A 649 20.66 -14.42 -13.54
CA GLU A 649 20.41 -13.11 -12.91
C GLU A 649 19.31 -13.16 -11.84
N ARG A 650 18.40 -14.12 -11.94
CA ARG A 650 17.36 -14.37 -10.96
C ARG A 650 16.95 -15.84 -10.94
N SER A 651 16.99 -16.45 -9.75
CA SER A 651 16.59 -17.85 -9.56
C SER A 651 15.12 -18.07 -9.96
N PRO A 652 14.80 -19.16 -10.68
CA PRO A 652 13.45 -19.44 -11.12
C PRO A 652 12.50 -19.73 -9.93
N PRO A 653 11.19 -19.57 -10.09
CA PRO A 653 10.25 -20.01 -9.08
C PRO A 653 10.38 -21.52 -8.81
N PRO A 654 10.40 -21.97 -7.56
CA PRO A 654 10.53 -23.40 -7.23
C PRO A 654 9.49 -24.30 -7.91
N ALA A 655 8.25 -23.81 -8.07
CA ALA A 655 7.19 -24.51 -8.77
C ALA A 655 7.55 -24.74 -10.25
N PHE A 656 8.25 -23.80 -10.90
CA PHE A 656 8.69 -23.91 -12.29
C PHE A 656 9.76 -25.02 -12.43
N VAL A 657 10.75 -25.05 -11.54
CA VAL A 657 11.78 -26.08 -11.50
C VAL A 657 11.17 -27.47 -11.31
N ALA A 658 10.23 -27.60 -10.37
CA ALA A 658 9.52 -28.85 -10.11
C ALA A 658 8.68 -29.32 -11.33
N THR A 659 8.03 -28.38 -12.03
CA THR A 659 7.26 -28.69 -13.23
C THR A 659 8.17 -29.17 -14.37
N LEU A 660 9.30 -28.50 -14.60
CA LEU A 660 10.27 -28.87 -15.59
C LEU A 660 10.86 -30.29 -15.31
N ASP A 661 11.26 -30.55 -14.04
CA ASP A 661 11.77 -31.87 -13.61
C ASP A 661 10.73 -32.98 -13.86
N ARG A 662 9.46 -32.75 -13.43
CA ARG A 662 8.35 -33.68 -13.63
C ARG A 662 8.14 -34.02 -15.12
N VAL A 663 8.06 -33.00 -15.97
CA VAL A 663 7.81 -33.15 -17.40
C VAL A 663 8.96 -33.91 -18.06
N LEU A 664 10.20 -33.64 -17.68
CA LEU A 664 11.37 -34.35 -18.22
C LEU A 664 11.48 -35.80 -17.71
N VAL A 665 10.93 -36.10 -16.53
CA VAL A 665 10.84 -37.51 -16.06
C VAL A 665 9.74 -38.27 -16.82
N ASP A 666 8.55 -37.65 -16.96
CA ASP A 666 7.35 -38.35 -17.45
C ASP A 666 7.26 -38.39 -18.98
N GLN A 667 7.74 -37.35 -19.67
CA GLN A 667 7.46 -37.13 -21.09
C GLN A 667 8.72 -36.86 -21.95
N ALA A 668 9.95 -37.08 -21.45
CA ALA A 668 11.16 -36.81 -22.20
C ALA A 668 11.23 -37.53 -23.55
N ALA A 669 10.64 -38.76 -23.64
CA ALA A 669 10.63 -39.55 -24.87
C ALA A 669 9.83 -38.89 -26.02
N THR A 670 8.91 -37.97 -25.70
CA THR A 670 8.12 -37.23 -26.71
C THR A 670 8.87 -36.03 -27.29
N LEU A 671 9.98 -35.63 -26.68
CA LEU A 671 10.76 -34.47 -27.06
C LEU A 671 11.73 -34.79 -28.20
N PRO A 672 11.97 -33.84 -29.14
CA PRO A 672 13.09 -33.93 -30.06
C PRO A 672 14.43 -34.08 -29.31
N ALA A 673 15.36 -34.88 -29.82
CA ALA A 673 16.63 -35.20 -29.16
C ALA A 673 17.42 -33.95 -28.76
N SER A 674 17.50 -32.94 -29.65
CA SER A 674 18.20 -31.68 -29.38
C SER A 674 17.57 -30.86 -28.26
N LEU A 675 16.25 -30.80 -28.19
CA LEU A 675 15.50 -30.12 -27.16
C LEU A 675 15.64 -30.86 -25.82
N ARG A 676 15.51 -32.16 -25.82
CA ARG A 676 15.62 -33.03 -24.66
C ARG A 676 16.98 -32.90 -23.96
N ALA A 677 18.09 -33.04 -24.73
CA ALA A 677 19.45 -32.97 -24.20
C ALA A 677 19.75 -31.64 -23.53
N ARG A 678 19.38 -30.53 -24.17
CA ARG A 678 19.52 -29.16 -23.62
C ARG A 678 18.67 -28.99 -22.36
N SER A 679 17.44 -29.51 -22.36
CA SER A 679 16.51 -29.36 -21.25
C SER A 679 16.94 -30.13 -20.01
N HIS A 680 17.51 -31.34 -20.18
CA HIS A 680 18.08 -32.09 -19.05
C HIS A 680 19.26 -31.36 -18.39
N ALA A 681 20.19 -30.80 -19.19
CA ALA A 681 21.31 -30.05 -18.63
C ALA A 681 20.87 -28.79 -17.87
N LEU A 682 19.94 -28.05 -18.46
CA LEU A 682 19.36 -26.84 -17.80
C LEU A 682 18.62 -27.23 -16.52
N ALA A 683 17.75 -28.26 -16.56
CA ALA A 683 17.02 -28.74 -15.40
C ALA A 683 17.93 -29.22 -14.27
N ALA A 684 19.05 -29.87 -14.60
CA ALA A 684 20.05 -30.27 -13.62
C ALA A 684 20.63 -29.06 -12.85
N TRP A 685 21.00 -28.02 -13.59
CA TRP A 685 21.52 -26.79 -12.99
C TRP A 685 20.48 -26.05 -12.19
N LEU A 686 19.24 -25.89 -12.70
CA LEU A 686 18.14 -25.22 -12.00
C LEU A 686 17.72 -25.97 -10.73
N ALA A 687 17.67 -27.29 -10.77
CA ALA A 687 17.37 -28.12 -9.61
C ALA A 687 18.43 -27.94 -8.51
N LEU A 688 19.71 -27.86 -8.88
CA LEU A 688 20.79 -27.59 -7.94
C LEU A 688 20.65 -26.21 -7.31
N ALA A 689 20.40 -25.18 -8.10
CA ALA A 689 20.19 -23.81 -7.61
C ALA A 689 19.00 -23.70 -6.64
N ALA A 690 17.96 -24.50 -6.86
CA ALA A 690 16.80 -24.60 -5.97
C ALA A 690 17.03 -25.50 -4.73
N GLY A 691 18.21 -26.08 -4.53
CA GLY A 691 18.52 -26.98 -3.42
C GLY A 691 17.98 -28.40 -3.60
N GLY A 692 17.59 -28.78 -4.81
CA GLY A 692 17.04 -30.08 -5.15
C GLY A 692 18.12 -31.06 -5.63
N ARG A 693 19.03 -31.49 -4.75
CA ARG A 693 20.19 -32.33 -5.07
C ARG A 693 19.86 -33.58 -5.88
N ASP A 694 18.86 -34.36 -5.45
CA ASP A 694 18.53 -35.64 -6.10
C ASP A 694 17.98 -35.44 -7.52
N ALA A 695 17.15 -34.43 -7.73
CA ALA A 695 16.68 -34.05 -9.06
C ALA A 695 17.83 -33.55 -9.94
N ALA A 696 18.74 -32.75 -9.39
CA ALA A 696 19.91 -32.25 -10.11
C ALA A 696 20.81 -33.43 -10.60
N CYS A 697 21.12 -34.39 -9.72
CA CYS A 697 21.93 -35.56 -10.09
C CYS A 697 21.23 -36.43 -11.14
N ARG A 698 19.91 -36.69 -11.00
CA ARG A 698 19.15 -37.45 -12.02
C ARG A 698 19.21 -36.79 -13.39
N GLN A 699 18.92 -35.50 -13.45
CA GLN A 699 18.90 -34.74 -14.70
C GLN A 699 20.31 -34.62 -15.31
N ALA A 700 21.35 -34.45 -14.49
CA ALA A 700 22.73 -34.43 -14.95
C ALA A 700 23.18 -35.77 -15.57
N ALA A 701 22.76 -36.89 -14.98
CA ALA A 701 23.03 -38.25 -15.54
C ALA A 701 22.34 -38.42 -16.91
N LEU A 702 21.09 -37.98 -17.03
CA LEU A 702 20.34 -38.02 -18.29
C LEU A 702 20.97 -37.11 -19.35
N ALA A 703 21.39 -35.91 -19.00
CA ALA A 703 22.11 -35.01 -19.90
C ALA A 703 23.43 -35.58 -20.37
N SER A 704 24.17 -36.32 -19.51
CA SER A 704 25.44 -36.92 -19.83
C SER A 704 25.33 -38.14 -20.79
N ALA A 705 24.15 -38.70 -20.95
CA ALA A 705 23.88 -39.81 -21.85
C ALA A 705 23.69 -39.39 -23.33
N ASP A 706 23.30 -38.10 -23.55
CA ASP A 706 22.99 -37.57 -24.87
C ASP A 706 23.32 -36.08 -24.96
N TRP A 707 24.52 -35.72 -25.44
CA TRP A 707 24.94 -34.33 -25.55
C TRP A 707 24.34 -33.65 -26.78
N PRO A 708 24.04 -32.32 -26.72
CA PRO A 708 23.61 -31.56 -27.89
C PRO A 708 24.64 -31.62 -29.03
N ALA A 709 24.20 -31.77 -30.26
CA ALA A 709 25.08 -31.79 -31.43
C ALA A 709 25.69 -30.41 -31.75
N ASP A 710 24.96 -29.34 -31.44
CA ASP A 710 25.44 -27.97 -31.61
C ASP A 710 26.55 -27.63 -30.60
N PRO A 711 27.75 -27.16 -31.03
CA PRO A 711 28.87 -26.90 -30.13
C PRO A 711 28.57 -25.89 -29.03
N ALA A 712 27.83 -24.82 -29.33
CA ALA A 712 27.48 -23.80 -28.33
C ALA A 712 26.53 -24.36 -27.26
N ALA A 713 25.50 -25.08 -27.68
CA ALA A 713 24.57 -25.74 -26.78
C ALA A 713 25.26 -26.83 -25.95
N SER A 714 26.18 -27.60 -26.58
CA SER A 714 26.97 -28.63 -25.92
C SER A 714 27.91 -28.02 -24.88
N ALA A 715 28.60 -26.93 -25.19
CA ALA A 715 29.46 -26.22 -24.23
C ALA A 715 28.70 -25.79 -22.96
N ARG A 716 27.54 -25.19 -23.15
CA ARG A 716 26.66 -24.79 -22.02
C ARG A 716 26.20 -25.98 -21.21
N ALA A 717 25.77 -27.06 -21.88
CA ALA A 717 25.34 -28.28 -21.19
C ALA A 717 26.46 -28.90 -20.35
N HIS A 718 27.68 -28.95 -20.89
CA HIS A 718 28.87 -29.44 -20.18
C HIS A 718 29.16 -28.62 -18.94
N GLY A 719 29.10 -27.24 -19.02
CA GLY A 719 29.29 -26.34 -17.89
C GLY A 719 28.24 -26.52 -16.78
N GLN A 720 26.96 -26.68 -17.18
CA GLN A 720 25.82 -26.89 -16.25
C GLN A 720 25.95 -28.24 -15.53
N VAL A 721 26.22 -29.31 -16.23
CA VAL A 721 26.42 -30.66 -15.66
C VAL A 721 27.67 -30.72 -14.78
N ALA A 722 28.76 -30.07 -15.18
CA ALA A 722 29.99 -29.97 -14.39
C ALA A 722 29.75 -29.36 -13.01
N LYS A 723 28.93 -28.29 -12.92
CA LYS A 723 28.59 -27.69 -11.63
C LYS A 723 27.83 -28.67 -10.73
N VAL A 724 26.93 -29.47 -11.28
CA VAL A 724 26.19 -30.49 -10.52
C VAL A 724 27.13 -31.61 -10.06
N ARG A 725 27.99 -32.13 -10.94
CA ARG A 725 28.96 -33.16 -10.56
C ARG A 725 29.89 -32.72 -9.44
N TRP A 726 30.37 -31.47 -9.55
CA TRP A 726 31.23 -30.91 -8.52
C TRP A 726 30.49 -30.72 -7.20
N ARG A 727 29.40 -29.96 -7.22
CA ARG A 727 28.74 -29.49 -5.99
C ARG A 727 27.87 -30.58 -5.34
N ALA A 728 27.07 -31.32 -6.13
CA ALA A 728 26.12 -32.32 -5.61
C ALA A 728 26.72 -33.70 -5.45
N GLU A 729 27.52 -34.16 -6.37
CA GLU A 729 28.10 -35.53 -6.36
C GLU A 729 29.48 -35.57 -5.70
N GLY A 730 30.23 -34.44 -5.68
CA GLY A 730 31.61 -34.37 -5.21
C GLY A 730 32.63 -34.93 -6.19
N ASP A 731 32.25 -35.18 -7.46
CA ASP A 731 33.12 -35.66 -8.53
C ASP A 731 33.91 -34.48 -9.12
N VAL A 732 34.97 -34.10 -8.42
CA VAL A 732 35.89 -33.00 -8.81
C VAL A 732 36.59 -33.32 -10.15
N ALA A 733 37.02 -34.55 -10.37
CA ALA A 733 37.82 -34.92 -11.56
C ALA A 733 36.93 -34.89 -12.81
N GLY A 734 35.73 -35.47 -12.74
CA GLY A 734 34.75 -35.50 -13.83
C GLY A 734 34.26 -34.09 -14.17
N ALA A 735 33.98 -33.24 -13.15
CA ALA A 735 33.60 -31.86 -13.34
C ALA A 735 34.68 -31.04 -14.07
N ARG A 736 35.95 -31.19 -13.66
CA ARG A 736 37.09 -30.48 -14.30
C ARG A 736 37.25 -30.89 -15.78
N ALA A 737 37.08 -32.18 -16.07
CA ALA A 737 37.14 -32.70 -17.45
C ALA A 737 36.01 -32.10 -18.31
N LEU A 738 34.78 -32.04 -17.77
CA LEU A 738 33.62 -31.42 -18.46
C LEU A 738 33.82 -29.93 -18.71
N LEU A 739 34.36 -29.18 -17.73
CA LEU A 739 34.66 -27.75 -17.90
C LEU A 739 35.74 -27.52 -18.97
N GLN A 740 36.75 -28.35 -19.03
CA GLN A 740 37.79 -28.28 -20.09
C GLN A 740 37.20 -28.54 -21.47
N GLN A 741 36.25 -29.51 -21.59
CA GLN A 741 35.48 -29.73 -22.79
C GLN A 741 34.57 -28.56 -23.13
N ALA A 742 33.88 -27.98 -22.15
CA ALA A 742 33.07 -26.80 -22.36
C ALA A 742 33.89 -25.61 -22.92
N VAL A 743 35.10 -25.36 -22.40
CA VAL A 743 36.02 -24.33 -22.92
C VAL A 743 36.40 -24.62 -24.38
N ALA A 744 36.73 -25.87 -24.71
CA ALA A 744 37.09 -26.24 -26.07
C ALA A 744 35.94 -26.08 -27.08
N LEU A 745 34.73 -26.54 -26.70
CA LEU A 745 33.51 -26.43 -27.51
C LEU A 745 33.05 -24.96 -27.68
N ALA A 746 33.12 -24.17 -26.62
CA ALA A 746 32.78 -22.73 -26.68
C ALA A 746 33.70 -21.97 -27.64
N ARG A 747 35.01 -22.29 -27.66
CA ARG A 747 35.94 -21.73 -28.63
C ARG A 747 35.59 -22.10 -30.07
N VAL A 748 35.22 -23.36 -30.31
CA VAL A 748 34.81 -23.82 -31.64
C VAL A 748 33.55 -23.06 -32.08
N ALA A 749 32.63 -22.78 -31.15
CA ALA A 749 31.40 -22.08 -31.41
C ALA A 749 31.58 -20.54 -31.52
N GLY A 750 32.73 -19.97 -31.08
CA GLY A 750 32.90 -18.54 -30.96
C GLY A 750 32.09 -17.92 -29.80
N ASP A 751 31.62 -18.71 -28.84
CA ASP A 751 30.80 -18.28 -27.70
C ASP A 751 31.69 -17.88 -26.53
N ALA A 752 32.17 -16.63 -26.57
CA ALA A 752 33.07 -16.06 -25.55
C ALA A 752 32.45 -16.00 -24.15
N THR A 753 31.13 -15.85 -24.06
CA THR A 753 30.39 -15.81 -22.78
C THR A 753 30.44 -17.17 -22.11
N THR A 754 30.09 -18.24 -22.83
CA THR A 754 30.15 -19.62 -22.31
C THR A 754 31.60 -20.07 -22.03
N GLU A 755 32.59 -19.62 -22.85
CA GLU A 755 34.01 -19.87 -22.56
C GLU A 755 34.40 -19.20 -21.23
N ALA A 756 34.03 -17.92 -21.01
CA ALA A 756 34.33 -17.19 -19.79
C ALA A 756 33.70 -17.83 -18.55
N GLU A 757 32.45 -18.30 -18.65
CA GLU A 757 31.77 -19.04 -17.57
C GLU A 757 32.50 -20.33 -17.18
N ALA A 758 32.89 -21.12 -18.15
CA ALA A 758 33.63 -22.35 -17.90
C ALA A 758 35.02 -22.10 -17.30
N VAL A 759 35.74 -21.07 -17.79
CA VAL A 759 37.02 -20.60 -17.21
C VAL A 759 36.83 -20.08 -15.78
N ASN A 760 35.80 -19.34 -15.52
CA ASN A 760 35.45 -18.84 -14.18
C ASN A 760 35.18 -20.00 -13.20
N GLN A 761 34.45 -21.03 -13.62
CA GLN A 761 34.20 -22.21 -12.78
C GLN A 761 35.50 -23.02 -12.52
N LEU A 762 36.40 -23.15 -13.51
CA LEU A 762 37.72 -23.76 -13.32
C LEU A 762 38.58 -22.98 -12.35
N ALA A 763 38.54 -21.65 -12.41
CA ALA A 763 39.23 -20.77 -11.47
C ALA A 763 38.66 -20.90 -10.05
N THR A 764 37.33 -21.01 -9.91
CA THR A 764 36.71 -21.28 -8.62
C THR A 764 37.13 -22.62 -8.02
N MET A 765 37.28 -23.68 -8.87
CA MET A 765 37.80 -24.96 -8.42
C MET A 765 39.28 -24.87 -7.98
N ALA A 766 40.11 -24.07 -8.67
CA ALA A 766 41.47 -23.83 -8.24
C ALA A 766 41.52 -23.17 -6.84
N ASN A 767 40.64 -22.20 -6.56
CA ASN A 767 40.54 -21.55 -5.27
C ASN A 767 40.01 -22.48 -4.15
N GLU A 768 38.91 -23.14 -4.37
CA GLU A 768 38.18 -23.86 -3.32
C GLU A 768 38.70 -25.30 -3.10
N VAL A 769 39.17 -25.97 -4.17
CA VAL A 769 39.60 -27.36 -4.12
C VAL A 769 41.10 -27.46 -3.98
N ASP A 770 41.83 -26.76 -4.87
CA ASP A 770 43.31 -26.81 -4.92
C ASP A 770 43.98 -25.88 -3.92
N ALA A 771 43.22 -24.89 -3.37
CA ALA A 771 43.72 -23.82 -2.53
C ALA A 771 44.86 -22.97 -3.21
N ASP A 772 44.76 -22.81 -4.52
CA ASP A 772 45.68 -22.04 -5.35
C ASP A 772 45.03 -20.72 -5.76
N ALA A 773 45.13 -19.72 -4.88
CA ALA A 773 44.58 -18.39 -5.10
C ALA A 773 45.23 -17.66 -6.31
N ALA A 774 46.49 -17.98 -6.63
CA ALA A 774 47.20 -17.36 -7.75
C ALA A 774 46.65 -17.89 -9.10
N ALA A 775 46.47 -19.18 -9.21
CA ALA A 775 45.88 -19.79 -10.38
C ALA A 775 44.41 -19.37 -10.55
N ALA A 776 43.66 -19.23 -9.43
CA ALA A 776 42.30 -18.71 -9.44
C ALA A 776 42.23 -17.27 -9.96
N GLU A 777 43.03 -16.37 -9.42
CA GLU A 777 43.12 -14.97 -9.85
C GLU A 777 43.45 -14.84 -11.34
N ALA A 778 44.44 -15.62 -11.84
CA ALA A 778 44.78 -15.66 -13.26
C ALA A 778 43.61 -16.14 -14.13
N GLY A 779 42.89 -17.20 -13.69
CA GLY A 779 41.70 -17.70 -14.36
C GLY A 779 40.57 -16.69 -14.43
N TYR A 780 40.27 -16.00 -13.34
CA TYR A 780 39.27 -14.96 -13.30
C TYR A 780 39.59 -13.76 -14.19
N ARG A 781 40.86 -13.30 -14.20
CA ARG A 781 41.30 -12.24 -15.12
C ARG A 781 41.14 -12.65 -16.59
N ARG A 782 41.40 -13.93 -16.90
CA ARG A 782 41.18 -14.46 -18.24
C ARG A 782 39.70 -14.46 -18.58
N ALA A 783 38.79 -14.86 -17.67
CA ALA A 783 37.35 -14.82 -17.87
C ALA A 783 36.87 -13.37 -18.10
N LEU A 784 37.39 -12.40 -17.34
CA LEU A 784 37.07 -10.97 -17.54
C LEU A 784 37.52 -10.48 -18.93
N ALA A 785 38.73 -10.81 -19.36
CA ALA A 785 39.23 -10.42 -20.68
C ALA A 785 38.34 -10.99 -21.84
N LEU A 786 37.80 -12.19 -21.68
CA LEU A 786 36.85 -12.75 -22.63
C LEU A 786 35.54 -11.97 -22.66
N LEU A 787 34.99 -11.60 -21.50
CA LEU A 787 33.74 -10.85 -21.38
C LEU A 787 33.88 -9.40 -21.87
N GLU A 788 35.02 -8.75 -21.71
CA GLU A 788 35.30 -7.42 -22.23
C GLU A 788 35.19 -7.33 -23.75
N GLY A 789 35.48 -8.43 -24.46
CA GLY A 789 35.35 -8.54 -25.92
C GLY A 789 33.92 -8.73 -26.41
N VAL A 790 32.96 -9.03 -25.54
CA VAL A 790 31.56 -9.27 -25.90
C VAL A 790 30.79 -7.97 -26.03
N GLN A 791 29.95 -7.85 -27.08
CA GLN A 791 29.06 -6.69 -27.28
C GLN A 791 27.62 -7.15 -27.44
N PRO A 792 26.67 -6.54 -26.75
CA PRO A 792 26.85 -5.58 -25.65
C PRO A 792 27.51 -6.24 -24.43
N ARG A 793 28.22 -5.45 -23.61
CA ARG A 793 28.97 -5.97 -22.46
C ARG A 793 28.06 -6.65 -21.44
N PRO A 794 28.31 -7.90 -21.04
CA PRO A 794 27.52 -8.64 -20.06
C PRO A 794 27.90 -8.21 -18.63
N LEU A 795 27.45 -7.01 -18.19
CA LEU A 795 27.88 -6.38 -16.95
C LEU A 795 27.61 -7.23 -15.70
N HIS A 796 26.50 -7.97 -15.65
CA HIS A 796 26.19 -8.87 -14.54
C HIS A 796 27.24 -9.99 -14.42
N ALA A 797 27.55 -10.68 -15.53
CA ALA A 797 28.57 -11.73 -15.56
C ALA A 797 29.96 -11.20 -15.20
N MET A 798 30.32 -10.01 -15.70
CA MET A 798 31.59 -9.34 -15.37
C MET A 798 31.70 -9.05 -13.86
N ARG A 799 30.67 -8.50 -13.24
CA ARG A 799 30.62 -8.25 -11.78
C ARG A 799 30.68 -9.54 -10.97
N GLY A 800 30.04 -10.61 -11.45
CA GLY A 800 30.12 -11.94 -10.82
C GLY A 800 31.55 -12.48 -10.81
N VAL A 801 32.29 -12.33 -11.92
CA VAL A 801 33.71 -12.72 -11.97
C VAL A 801 34.56 -11.81 -11.09
N GLN A 802 34.31 -10.48 -11.06
CA GLN A 802 35.02 -9.54 -10.20
C GLN A 802 34.77 -9.83 -8.71
N HIS A 803 33.56 -10.23 -8.33
CA HIS A 803 33.25 -10.75 -6.98
C HIS A 803 34.14 -11.93 -6.63
N ASN A 804 34.29 -12.90 -7.56
CA ASN A 804 35.17 -14.05 -7.34
C ASN A 804 36.65 -13.67 -7.24
N VAL A 805 37.10 -12.62 -7.98
CA VAL A 805 38.45 -12.01 -7.78
C VAL A 805 38.61 -11.51 -6.35
N ALA A 806 37.57 -10.76 -5.84
CA ALA A 806 37.62 -10.25 -4.48
C ALA A 806 37.73 -11.38 -3.43
N ILE A 807 37.01 -12.47 -3.62
CA ILE A 807 37.09 -13.65 -2.76
C ILE A 807 38.51 -14.28 -2.82
N ALA A 808 39.09 -14.41 -4.01
CA ALA A 808 40.48 -14.91 -4.16
C ALA A 808 41.49 -14.00 -3.46
N LEU A 809 41.30 -12.69 -3.51
CA LEU A 809 42.13 -11.71 -2.79
C LEU A 809 42.04 -11.87 -1.27
N VAL A 810 40.86 -12.13 -0.72
CA VAL A 810 40.69 -12.45 0.71
C VAL A 810 41.45 -13.72 1.08
N TYR A 811 41.34 -14.80 0.28
CA TYR A 811 42.08 -16.03 0.53
C TYR A 811 43.60 -15.85 0.37
N ALA A 812 44.05 -14.94 -0.49
CA ALA A 812 45.45 -14.58 -0.65
C ALA A 812 46.00 -13.66 0.46
N GLY A 813 45.16 -13.24 1.42
CA GLY A 813 45.52 -12.30 2.51
C GLY A 813 45.61 -10.83 2.06
N ARG A 814 45.19 -10.49 0.86
CA ARG A 814 45.12 -9.14 0.30
C ARG A 814 43.77 -8.46 0.58
N THR A 815 43.33 -8.56 1.84
CA THR A 815 41.98 -8.20 2.28
C THR A 815 41.64 -6.72 2.08
N ALA A 816 42.64 -5.80 2.17
CA ALA A 816 42.39 -4.37 1.92
C ALA A 816 42.04 -4.07 0.45
N GLU A 817 42.67 -4.77 -0.50
CA GLU A 817 42.35 -4.65 -1.93
C GLU A 817 40.99 -5.25 -2.23
N ALA A 818 40.71 -6.40 -1.62
CA ALA A 818 39.40 -7.04 -1.72
C ALA A 818 38.26 -6.12 -1.23
N LEU A 819 38.47 -5.45 -0.09
CA LEU A 819 37.47 -4.53 0.49
C LEU A 819 37.17 -3.37 -0.47
N ALA A 820 38.16 -2.71 -1.02
CA ALA A 820 37.97 -1.61 -1.97
C ALA A 820 37.24 -2.06 -3.24
N LEU A 821 37.53 -3.26 -3.76
CA LEU A 821 36.84 -3.82 -4.91
C LEU A 821 35.37 -4.14 -4.57
N ILE A 822 35.10 -4.78 -3.42
CA ILE A 822 33.73 -5.13 -2.99
C ILE A 822 32.87 -3.87 -2.81
N GLU A 823 33.38 -2.82 -2.16
CA GLU A 823 32.67 -1.57 -1.97
C GLU A 823 32.30 -0.91 -3.30
N THR A 824 33.22 -0.93 -4.26
CA THR A 824 32.98 -0.43 -5.63
C THR A 824 31.86 -1.25 -6.31
N LEU A 825 31.95 -2.59 -6.24
CA LEU A 825 30.96 -3.47 -6.84
C LEU A 825 29.56 -3.32 -6.22
N ILE A 826 29.46 -3.09 -4.91
CA ILE A 826 28.18 -2.79 -4.22
C ILE A 826 27.59 -1.48 -4.74
N ALA A 827 28.41 -0.44 -4.91
CA ALA A 827 27.96 0.84 -5.45
C ALA A 827 27.44 0.68 -6.90
N ASP A 828 28.19 -0.02 -7.74
CA ASP A 828 27.81 -0.27 -9.14
C ASP A 828 26.58 -1.16 -9.28
N ALA A 829 26.42 -2.21 -8.44
CA ALA A 829 25.27 -3.08 -8.43
C ALA A 829 23.99 -2.32 -8.01
N ARG A 830 24.10 -1.43 -7.01
CA ARG A 830 22.99 -0.55 -6.59
C ARG A 830 22.59 0.42 -7.69
N ALA A 831 23.57 1.07 -8.32
CA ALA A 831 23.31 2.04 -9.38
C ALA A 831 22.64 1.42 -10.62
N SER A 832 22.97 0.16 -10.93
CA SER A 832 22.42 -0.58 -12.08
C SER A 832 21.16 -1.39 -11.75
N GLY A 833 20.71 -1.45 -10.48
CA GLY A 833 19.58 -2.28 -10.07
C GLY A 833 19.86 -3.80 -10.02
N ASP A 834 21.14 -4.22 -10.01
CA ASP A 834 21.55 -5.63 -9.95
C ASP A 834 21.40 -6.17 -8.51
N GLN A 835 20.15 -6.44 -8.15
CA GLN A 835 19.77 -6.85 -6.79
C GLN A 835 20.32 -8.22 -6.39
N GLN A 836 20.51 -9.11 -7.36
CA GLN A 836 20.92 -10.49 -7.08
C GLN A 836 22.37 -10.56 -6.62
N LEU A 837 23.23 -9.72 -7.17
CA LEU A 837 24.63 -9.68 -6.79
C LEU A 837 24.88 -9.03 -5.43
N LEU A 838 23.90 -8.26 -4.91
CA LEU A 838 24.06 -7.56 -3.63
C LEU A 838 24.22 -8.53 -2.45
N ALA A 839 23.47 -9.63 -2.41
CA ALA A 839 23.57 -10.59 -1.31
C ALA A 839 24.97 -11.24 -1.24
N PRO A 840 25.52 -11.84 -2.32
CA PRO A 840 26.90 -12.33 -2.33
C PRO A 840 27.96 -11.27 -2.00
N LEU A 841 27.81 -10.05 -2.52
CA LEU A 841 28.76 -8.95 -2.26
C LEU A 841 28.75 -8.54 -0.79
N HIS A 842 27.58 -8.42 -0.16
CA HIS A 842 27.48 -8.14 1.27
C HIS A 842 28.03 -9.28 2.12
N ASN A 843 27.91 -10.53 1.68
CA ASN A 843 28.53 -11.68 2.33
C ASN A 843 30.07 -11.62 2.24
N ALA A 844 30.62 -11.29 1.06
CA ALA A 844 32.03 -11.08 0.85
C ALA A 844 32.57 -9.89 1.67
N LEU A 845 31.77 -8.78 1.76
CA LEU A 845 32.08 -7.64 2.62
C LEU A 845 32.20 -8.07 4.08
N GLY A 846 31.23 -8.85 4.57
CA GLY A 846 31.25 -9.41 5.92
C GLY A 846 32.50 -10.24 6.20
N SER A 847 32.90 -11.11 5.24
CA SER A 847 34.09 -11.93 5.36
C SER A 847 35.39 -11.09 5.38
N ALA A 848 35.51 -10.10 4.50
CA ALA A 848 36.66 -9.20 4.47
C ALA A 848 36.79 -8.36 5.77
N LEU A 849 35.67 -7.80 6.24
CA LEU A 849 35.64 -7.03 7.50
C LEU A 849 35.96 -7.91 8.71
N GLN A 850 35.51 -9.18 8.71
CA GLN A 850 35.83 -10.17 9.74
C GLN A 850 37.34 -10.44 9.82
N ASP A 851 38.01 -10.56 8.68
CA ASP A 851 39.45 -10.78 8.63
C ASP A 851 40.25 -9.54 9.10
N LEU A 852 39.75 -8.35 8.87
CA LEU A 852 40.28 -7.09 9.40
C LEU A 852 39.94 -6.86 10.89
N GLY A 853 39.18 -7.74 11.53
CA GLY A 853 38.81 -7.61 12.93
C GLY A 853 37.66 -6.62 13.20
N ARG A 854 37.01 -6.06 12.17
CA ARG A 854 35.89 -5.10 12.24
C ARG A 854 34.57 -5.85 12.46
N LEU A 855 34.46 -6.58 13.59
CA LEU A 855 33.39 -7.53 13.84
C LEU A 855 31.95 -6.93 13.84
N PRO A 856 31.69 -5.73 14.42
CA PRO A 856 30.34 -5.15 14.35
C PRO A 856 29.90 -4.84 12.92
N GLU A 857 30.80 -4.32 12.11
CA GLU A 857 30.53 -3.99 10.71
C GLU A 857 30.38 -5.25 9.86
N ALA A 858 31.20 -6.28 10.13
CA ALA A 858 31.07 -7.59 9.50
C ALA A 858 29.68 -8.22 9.80
N MET A 859 29.19 -8.10 11.04
CA MET A 859 27.89 -8.58 11.44
C MET A 859 26.78 -7.87 10.66
N ALA A 860 26.82 -6.53 10.60
CA ALA A 860 25.84 -5.73 9.88
C ALA A 860 25.80 -6.07 8.37
N ALA A 861 26.99 -6.19 7.74
CA ALA A 861 27.09 -6.57 6.32
C ALA A 861 26.51 -7.97 6.06
N THR A 862 26.83 -8.95 6.93
CA THR A 862 26.36 -10.32 6.74
C THR A 862 24.85 -10.46 6.99
N VAL A 863 24.26 -9.68 7.93
CA VAL A 863 22.81 -9.62 8.12
C VAL A 863 22.12 -9.00 6.91
N GLN A 864 22.69 -7.96 6.34
CA GLN A 864 22.17 -7.37 5.10
C GLN A 864 22.20 -8.38 3.95
N SER A 865 23.27 -9.19 3.85
CA SER A 865 23.34 -10.31 2.90
C SER A 865 22.19 -11.30 3.15
N LEU A 866 21.99 -11.71 4.40
CA LEU A 866 20.91 -12.64 4.78
C LEU A 866 19.53 -12.12 4.39
N ASP A 867 19.26 -10.86 4.64
CA ASP A 867 17.95 -10.24 4.35
C ASP A 867 17.70 -10.16 2.84
N LEU A 868 18.70 -9.79 2.06
CA LEU A 868 18.64 -9.77 0.60
C LEU A 868 18.45 -11.16 0.01
N ALA A 869 19.24 -12.14 0.46
CA ALA A 869 19.15 -13.52 0.01
C ALA A 869 17.79 -14.16 0.36
N TRP A 870 17.29 -13.90 1.56
CA TRP A 870 15.98 -14.39 2.00
C TRP A 870 14.83 -13.81 1.17
N ALA A 871 14.87 -12.51 0.86
CA ALA A 871 13.89 -11.84 0.00
C ALA A 871 13.94 -12.36 -1.45
N ALA A 872 15.15 -12.69 -1.94
CA ALA A 872 15.36 -13.25 -3.28
C ALA A 872 15.05 -14.75 -3.38
N LEU A 873 14.74 -15.43 -2.28
CA LEU A 873 14.60 -16.90 -2.19
C LEU A 873 15.87 -17.66 -2.65
N ASP A 874 17.03 -17.05 -2.51
CA ASP A 874 18.33 -17.64 -2.85
C ASP A 874 18.83 -18.51 -1.69
N THR A 875 18.56 -19.80 -1.76
CA THR A 875 18.87 -20.76 -0.69
C THR A 875 20.38 -20.89 -0.46
N GLU A 876 21.19 -20.86 -1.52
CA GLU A 876 22.66 -20.96 -1.42
C GLU A 876 23.22 -19.75 -0.66
N ALA A 877 22.84 -18.54 -1.04
CA ALA A 877 23.28 -17.32 -0.40
C ALA A 877 22.80 -17.21 1.06
N VAL A 878 21.56 -17.65 1.37
CA VAL A 878 21.05 -17.73 2.76
C VAL A 878 21.94 -18.63 3.61
N LEU A 879 22.32 -19.81 3.11
CA LEU A 879 23.17 -20.74 3.88
C LEU A 879 24.57 -20.18 4.09
N TYR A 880 25.17 -19.52 3.11
CA TYR A 880 26.47 -18.85 3.27
C TYR A 880 26.40 -17.72 4.29
N ALA A 881 25.33 -16.92 4.29
CA ALA A 881 25.15 -15.83 5.26
C ALA A 881 24.98 -16.38 6.68
N LEU A 882 24.16 -17.45 6.86
CA LEU A 882 23.99 -18.12 8.16
C LEU A 882 25.29 -18.72 8.67
N TRP A 883 26.09 -19.29 7.76
CA TRP A 883 27.41 -19.81 8.07
C TRP A 883 28.33 -18.71 8.59
N ASN A 884 28.45 -17.62 7.86
CA ASN A 884 29.31 -16.50 8.26
C ASN A 884 28.83 -15.84 9.57
N LEU A 885 27.52 -15.72 9.81
CA LEU A 885 26.98 -15.25 11.08
C LEU A 885 27.33 -16.20 12.24
N ALA A 886 27.36 -17.51 12.00
CA ALA A 886 27.83 -18.47 13.00
C ALA A 886 29.32 -18.34 13.30
N LEU A 887 30.16 -18.07 12.28
CA LEU A 887 31.59 -17.77 12.47
C LEU A 887 31.82 -16.49 13.24
N LEU A 888 31.07 -15.42 12.94
CA LEU A 888 31.11 -14.15 13.66
C LEU A 888 30.68 -14.31 15.12
N ALA A 889 29.57 -15.01 15.38
CA ALA A 889 29.13 -15.33 16.73
C ALA A 889 30.20 -16.07 17.54
N HIS A 890 30.89 -17.03 16.90
CA HIS A 890 31.99 -17.74 17.52
C HIS A 890 33.16 -16.81 17.91
N ARG A 891 33.53 -15.87 17.02
CA ARG A 891 34.59 -14.88 17.27
C ARG A 891 34.23 -13.92 18.42
N GLN A 892 32.93 -13.58 18.56
CA GLN A 892 32.42 -12.79 19.69
C GLN A 892 32.28 -13.58 21.00
N GLY A 893 32.57 -14.89 20.99
CA GLY A 893 32.49 -15.72 22.19
C GLY A 893 31.13 -16.37 22.43
N LEU A 894 30.17 -16.17 21.56
CA LEU A 894 28.79 -16.66 21.65
C LEU A 894 28.72 -18.12 21.14
N ALA A 895 29.17 -19.06 21.97
CA ALA A 895 29.38 -20.46 21.55
C ALA A 895 28.04 -21.20 21.28
N GLU A 896 26.99 -20.94 22.03
CA GLU A 896 25.67 -21.58 21.85
C GLU A 896 24.97 -21.16 20.55
N PRO A 897 24.79 -19.87 20.25
CA PRO A 897 24.25 -19.41 18.97
C PRO A 897 25.07 -19.89 17.77
N ALA A 898 26.40 -19.84 17.87
CA ALA A 898 27.30 -20.30 16.81
C ALA A 898 27.10 -21.80 16.52
N ALA A 899 27.06 -22.65 17.55
CA ALA A 899 26.86 -24.09 17.39
C ALA A 899 25.48 -24.42 16.79
N ARG A 900 24.45 -23.68 17.19
CA ARG A 900 23.08 -23.91 16.72
C ARG A 900 22.91 -23.50 15.25
N LEU A 901 23.35 -22.30 14.87
CA LEU A 901 23.28 -21.83 13.49
C LEU A 901 24.13 -22.70 12.55
N LEU A 902 25.34 -23.06 12.99
CA LEU A 902 26.22 -23.88 12.17
C LEU A 902 25.68 -25.33 12.03
N GLY A 903 24.99 -25.84 13.07
CA GLY A 903 24.30 -27.12 13.00
C GLY A 903 23.21 -27.14 11.94
N TYR A 904 22.43 -26.06 11.84
CA TYR A 904 21.45 -25.89 10.77
C TYR A 904 22.12 -25.80 9.39
N ALA A 905 23.08 -24.86 9.24
CA ALA A 905 23.70 -24.59 7.95
C ALA A 905 24.44 -25.82 7.37
N ASP A 906 25.17 -26.59 8.20
CA ASP A 906 25.83 -27.85 7.79
C ASP A 906 24.81 -28.90 7.34
N HIS A 907 23.73 -29.07 8.12
CA HIS A 907 22.69 -30.05 7.79
C HIS A 907 21.96 -29.69 6.50
N ALA A 908 21.50 -28.45 6.38
CA ALA A 908 20.80 -27.95 5.22
C ALA A 908 21.68 -28.01 3.95
N TRP A 909 22.95 -27.62 4.06
CA TRP A 909 23.90 -27.70 2.94
C TRP A 909 24.07 -29.12 2.42
N ARG A 910 24.38 -30.08 3.32
CA ARG A 910 24.58 -31.48 2.93
C ARG A 910 23.36 -32.11 2.28
N THR A 911 22.18 -31.71 2.77
CA THR A 911 20.92 -32.23 2.24
C THR A 911 20.60 -31.65 0.85
N GLN A 912 20.86 -30.35 0.66
CA GLN A 912 20.40 -29.61 -0.51
C GLN A 912 21.48 -29.53 -1.61
N PHE A 913 22.74 -29.40 -1.23
CA PHE A 913 23.86 -29.17 -2.19
C PHE A 913 24.91 -30.30 -2.20
N GLY A 914 25.00 -31.14 -1.16
CA GLY A 914 25.95 -32.23 -1.10
C GLY A 914 27.15 -31.97 -0.21
N PRO A 915 28.35 -32.52 -0.54
CA PRO A 915 29.53 -32.42 0.33
C PRO A 915 30.05 -31.00 0.40
N LEU A 916 30.49 -30.58 1.61
CA LEU A 916 31.15 -29.31 1.82
C LEU A 916 32.48 -29.21 1.10
N ALA A 917 32.83 -28.03 0.58
CA ALA A 917 34.17 -27.73 0.11
C ALA A 917 35.22 -27.94 1.22
N ARG A 918 36.48 -28.18 0.84
CA ARG A 918 37.55 -28.47 1.80
C ARG A 918 37.79 -27.30 2.78
N SER A 919 37.74 -26.07 2.29
CA SER A 919 37.85 -24.84 3.08
C SER A 919 36.76 -24.77 4.14
N ASP A 920 35.50 -24.90 3.71
CA ASP A 920 34.31 -24.77 4.58
C ASP A 920 34.25 -25.88 5.62
N ARG A 921 34.60 -27.10 5.23
CA ARG A 921 34.69 -28.23 6.15
C ARG A 921 35.76 -28.00 7.22
N ARG A 922 36.91 -27.37 6.87
CA ARG A 922 37.94 -27.02 7.84
C ARG A 922 37.43 -25.99 8.87
N ASP A 923 36.75 -24.96 8.42
CA ASP A 923 36.22 -23.93 9.29
C ASP A 923 35.07 -24.43 10.15
N LEU A 924 34.18 -25.26 9.60
CA LEU A 924 33.18 -26.00 10.37
C LEU A 924 33.79 -26.78 11.53
N LEU A 925 34.82 -27.61 11.25
CA LEU A 925 35.45 -28.44 12.26
C LEU A 925 36.16 -27.59 13.33
N ARG A 926 36.80 -26.48 12.94
CA ARG A 926 37.43 -25.53 13.85
C ARG A 926 36.41 -24.94 14.83
N VAL A 927 35.28 -24.40 14.35
CA VAL A 927 34.23 -23.81 15.19
C VAL A 927 33.54 -24.87 16.05
N ARG A 928 33.20 -26.03 15.50
CA ARG A 928 32.61 -27.13 16.23
C ARG A 928 33.53 -27.59 17.37
N HIS A 929 34.83 -27.70 17.12
CA HIS A 929 35.81 -28.04 18.19
C HIS A 929 35.92 -26.94 19.25
N ALA A 930 35.93 -25.68 18.84
CA ALA A 930 35.98 -24.56 19.78
C ALA A 930 34.70 -24.44 20.64
N CYS A 931 33.52 -24.67 20.08
CA CYS A 931 32.26 -24.74 20.81
C CYS A 931 32.27 -25.88 21.83
N ARG A 932 32.80 -27.07 21.47
CA ARG A 932 32.94 -28.23 22.39
C ARG A 932 33.89 -27.96 23.57
N ARG A 933 34.87 -27.07 23.41
CA ARG A 933 35.75 -26.65 24.51
C ARG A 933 35.14 -25.60 25.42
N ARG A 934 34.28 -24.73 24.92
CA ARG A 934 33.60 -23.68 25.71
C ARG A 934 32.31 -24.17 26.37
N LEU A 935 31.60 -25.03 25.72
CA LEU A 935 30.43 -25.77 26.21
C LEU A 935 30.89 -27.19 26.55
N THR A 936 30.27 -27.87 27.49
CA THR A 936 30.57 -29.29 27.66
C THR A 936 30.24 -30.07 26.39
N PRO A 937 31.02 -31.13 26.03
CA PRO A 937 30.77 -31.88 24.80
C PRO A 937 29.32 -32.37 24.62
N PRO A 938 28.62 -32.90 25.66
CA PRO A 938 27.23 -33.29 25.52
C PRO A 938 26.29 -32.11 25.22
N LEU A 939 26.53 -30.95 25.85
CA LEU A 939 25.74 -29.76 25.63
C LEU A 939 25.96 -29.20 24.22
N ALA A 940 27.20 -29.13 23.76
CA ALA A 940 27.52 -28.68 22.38
C ALA A 940 26.85 -29.58 21.34
N GLU A 941 26.82 -30.88 21.54
CA GLU A 941 26.16 -31.82 20.64
C GLU A 941 24.64 -31.73 20.70
N ALA A 942 24.05 -31.46 21.85
CA ALA A 942 22.62 -31.23 21.98
C ALA A 942 22.17 -29.95 21.27
N ILE A 943 22.93 -28.85 21.43
CA ILE A 943 22.69 -27.61 20.74
C ILE A 943 22.85 -27.76 19.22
N TRP A 944 23.87 -28.49 18.78
CA TRP A 944 24.08 -28.79 17.36
C TRP A 944 22.88 -29.53 16.74
N ARG A 945 22.38 -30.58 17.41
CA ARG A 945 21.19 -31.31 16.97
C ARG A 945 19.92 -30.46 17.02
N ALA A 946 19.77 -29.59 18.00
CA ALA A 946 18.69 -28.62 18.04
C ALA A 946 18.77 -27.63 16.86
N GLY A 947 19.98 -27.26 16.42
CA GLY A 947 20.18 -26.51 15.19
C GLY A 947 19.72 -27.26 13.95
N GLN A 948 20.07 -28.54 13.83
CA GLN A 948 19.66 -29.38 12.68
C GLN A 948 18.14 -29.54 12.53
N ALA A 949 17.40 -29.39 13.64
CA ALA A 949 15.95 -29.48 13.68
C ALA A 949 15.21 -28.16 13.36
N LEU A 950 15.93 -27.04 13.20
CA LEU A 950 15.31 -25.75 12.87
C LEU A 950 14.72 -25.77 11.46
N SER A 951 13.59 -25.08 11.31
CA SER A 951 13.10 -24.66 9.99
C SER A 951 13.95 -23.50 9.43
N PRO A 952 13.96 -23.28 8.11
CA PRO A 952 14.67 -22.15 7.49
C PRO A 952 14.28 -20.80 8.11
N ALA A 953 12.99 -20.58 8.35
CA ALA A 953 12.49 -19.33 8.94
C ALA A 953 12.95 -19.12 10.38
N GLU A 954 13.01 -20.19 11.18
CA GLU A 954 13.51 -20.14 12.57
C GLU A 954 15.03 -19.85 12.60
N ALA A 955 15.81 -20.44 11.69
CA ALA A 955 17.24 -20.19 11.58
C ALA A 955 17.53 -18.73 11.22
N VAL A 956 16.81 -18.18 10.25
CA VAL A 956 16.90 -16.75 9.84
C VAL A 956 16.47 -15.84 11.00
N ALA A 957 15.36 -16.13 11.67
CA ALA A 957 14.92 -15.33 12.82
C ALA A 957 15.92 -15.36 13.99
N GLN A 958 16.58 -16.51 14.21
CA GLN A 958 17.64 -16.63 15.22
C GLN A 958 18.88 -15.79 14.83
N ALA A 959 19.30 -15.84 13.57
CA ALA A 959 20.42 -15.07 13.06
C ALA A 959 20.20 -13.56 13.19
N ARG A 960 18.98 -13.07 12.90
CA ARG A 960 18.59 -11.67 13.08
C ARG A 960 18.63 -11.24 14.55
N ARG A 961 18.15 -12.07 15.47
CA ARG A 961 18.23 -11.78 16.92
C ARG A 961 19.68 -11.72 17.42
N LEU A 962 20.53 -12.58 16.88
CA LEU A 962 21.95 -12.57 17.23
C LEU A 962 22.64 -11.25 16.85
N ALA A 963 22.27 -10.67 15.74
CA ALA A 963 22.83 -9.41 15.28
C ALA A 963 22.25 -8.17 16.00
N ALA A 964 21.07 -8.30 16.58
CA ALA A 964 20.42 -7.22 17.34
C ALA A 964 20.86 -7.17 18.82
N ALA A 965 21.53 -8.21 19.30
CA ALA A 965 22.05 -8.36 20.67
C ALA A 965 23.51 -7.92 20.76
#